data_62d0352480a654ba8f39d626c7790bc3
#
_entry.id   62d0352480a654ba8f39d626c7790bc3
#
_cell.length_a   1.000
_cell.length_b   1.000
_cell.length_c   1.000
_cell.angle_alpha   90.00
_cell.angle_beta   90.00
_cell.angle_gamma   90.00
#
_symmetry.space_group_name_H-M   'P 1'
#
loop_
_entity.id
_entity.type
_entity.pdbx_description
1 polymer ?
#
loop_
_entity_poly.entity_id
_entity_poly.type
_entity_poly.pdbx_seq_one_letter_code
_entity_poly.pdbx_strand_id
1 'polypeptide(L)'
;MLEALQFSSTELAGLVQLSDGEWKKALAFSDRAQLTLPLGLTSREHLPEWVGRRIDQNLTNNAERWRRAKVAFQEIAAAFQAEGLEFVVLKGFSHCPHFIDDPRHRWQSDFDLFFPEDQVLRARDLAASLGYEPVSGFERHPIDHLPVMIRKTDWQWRGDFFDVDMPLAVELHFQLWDERTERFGPDGLDKFWARRQNRELDGLRFTALHPVDGLANSALHLLRHLLRGDLRPSHVYELASFLHRNSEDNCLWNAWLEWHPESLRRLEAISFAIAQRWFGCRMPTAASQQLESLPSNVTRWLAMYSYSPLAGIFHPNKDELWLHWSLLDSPHDRLQVLRRRLLPAQLPPLVDSSQAREYLPYLASRVLYHAGALPSIIWSALRWFGAAPRLGGQFWRFYTAFALFNFGLFIFFLLYNLYLLQLGFREDFLGLVTSSMTAGSVAGSVLAALAIRRFGLRNMLAVCFVSVACIAALRAWVTPAPALLALAFAGGIVTAAWAVSLSPVVAQLTTEKNRPVAFSFIFSTGIFIGVLGGLAGGRLPGLLTRLHLAASVVESYRGALLVGCLLVLLAVWPLLRVTMTAPPQIKRGFYRPSPLVIRFLAAIVAWNLGVGVFNPFLNVYFSRLHLPVEEIGSLFSTAHVAQACAVLMAPIVLRRFGLTRGVSGMQFATAIALLGLSTAGGPISAGLAFVGYTMSQYMTEPGMFTFLMDNAPAEERSNASALNFLVTFTAQAITAAIAGRMFTQFGYPPVLVGAALICALAALLFRVLLATPTPPAPPNP
;
A
#
# COMPACT_ATOMS: atom_id res chain seq x y z
N MET A 1 -29.25 -6.76 -3.64
CA MET A 1 -29.54 -5.63 -4.56
C MET A 1 -29.25 -6.01 -6.02
N LEU A 2 -28.03 -6.51 -6.36
CA LEU A 2 -27.79 -6.93 -7.74
C LEU A 2 -28.64 -8.13 -8.18
N GLU A 3 -28.91 -9.05 -7.29
CA GLU A 3 -29.79 -10.20 -7.54
C GLU A 3 -31.20 -9.77 -7.96
N ALA A 4 -31.70 -8.67 -7.41
CA ALA A 4 -33.00 -8.09 -7.79
C ALA A 4 -32.99 -7.42 -9.18
N LEU A 5 -31.83 -7.21 -9.77
CA LEU A 5 -31.64 -6.59 -11.09
C LEU A 5 -31.12 -7.59 -12.14
N GLN A 6 -31.06 -8.88 -11.80
CA GLN A 6 -30.64 -9.91 -12.75
C GLN A 6 -31.68 -10.16 -13.85
N PHE A 7 -31.19 -10.34 -15.05
CA PHE A 7 -32.04 -10.63 -16.24
C PHE A 7 -32.46 -12.10 -16.37
N SER A 8 -31.68 -13.02 -15.75
CA SER A 8 -31.92 -14.48 -15.93
C SER A 8 -32.82 -15.10 -14.86
N SER A 9 -32.79 -14.59 -13.65
CA SER A 9 -33.67 -15.02 -12.55
C SER A 9 -33.69 -13.96 -11.46
N THR A 10 -34.87 -13.40 -11.20
CA THR A 10 -35.02 -12.38 -10.16
C THR A 10 -35.30 -13.08 -8.85
N GLU A 11 -34.29 -13.23 -7.98
CA GLU A 11 -34.52 -13.68 -6.60
C GLU A 11 -34.86 -12.48 -5.71
N LEU A 12 -36.18 -12.25 -5.54
CA LEU A 12 -36.71 -11.13 -4.75
C LEU A 12 -36.89 -11.47 -3.26
N ALA A 13 -36.79 -12.76 -2.90
CA ALA A 13 -36.98 -13.22 -1.52
C ALA A 13 -36.05 -12.52 -0.50
N GLY A 14 -34.83 -12.17 -0.91
CA GLY A 14 -33.89 -11.45 -0.07
C GLY A 14 -34.26 -9.98 0.19
N LEU A 15 -35.00 -9.33 -0.72
CA LEU A 15 -35.44 -7.93 -0.54
C LEU A 15 -36.55 -7.81 0.50
N VAL A 16 -37.48 -8.75 0.48
CA VAL A 16 -38.66 -8.76 1.36
C VAL A 16 -38.26 -8.94 2.83
N GLN A 17 -37.10 -9.55 3.10
CA GLN A 17 -36.63 -9.83 4.46
C GLN A 17 -35.78 -8.71 5.07
N LEU A 18 -35.43 -7.67 4.31
CA LEU A 18 -34.60 -6.58 4.80
C LEU A 18 -35.34 -5.72 5.82
N SER A 19 -34.69 -5.46 6.97
CA SER A 19 -35.13 -4.48 7.96
C SER A 19 -35.00 -3.05 7.43
N ASP A 20 -35.67 -2.09 8.04
CA ASP A 20 -35.57 -0.67 7.66
C ASP A 20 -34.14 -0.13 7.74
N GLY A 21 -33.32 -0.62 8.71
CA GLY A 21 -31.91 -0.26 8.81
C GLY A 21 -31.06 -0.78 7.66
N GLU A 22 -31.36 -1.97 7.17
CA GLU A 22 -30.71 -2.58 6.01
C GLU A 22 -31.16 -1.91 4.71
N TRP A 23 -32.45 -1.57 4.60
CA TRP A 23 -32.97 -0.79 3.47
C TRP A 23 -32.29 0.59 3.33
N LYS A 24 -32.05 1.30 4.44
CA LYS A 24 -31.28 2.57 4.39
C LYS A 24 -29.87 2.38 3.80
N LYS A 25 -29.19 1.29 4.17
CA LYS A 25 -27.88 0.95 3.59
C LYS A 25 -27.97 0.54 2.11
N ALA A 26 -28.99 -0.24 1.79
CA ALA A 26 -29.26 -0.70 0.42
C ALA A 26 -29.56 0.48 -0.51
N LEU A 27 -30.38 1.45 -0.07
CA LEU A 27 -30.65 2.67 -0.83
C LEU A 27 -29.39 3.55 -0.96
N ALA A 28 -28.59 3.70 0.10
CA ALA A 28 -27.34 4.43 0.02
C ALA A 28 -26.34 3.80 -0.97
N PHE A 29 -26.35 2.47 -1.09
CA PHE A 29 -25.62 1.77 -2.16
C PHE A 29 -26.22 2.05 -3.52
N SER A 30 -27.55 1.89 -3.68
CA SER A 30 -28.24 2.07 -4.96
C SER A 30 -28.10 3.49 -5.52
N ASP A 31 -28.14 4.51 -4.65
CA ASP A 31 -27.93 5.91 -5.03
C ASP A 31 -26.50 6.12 -5.57
N ARG A 32 -25.48 5.66 -4.83
CA ARG A 32 -24.08 5.77 -5.26
C ARG A 32 -23.75 4.95 -6.51
N ALA A 33 -24.39 3.78 -6.61
CA ALA A 33 -24.29 2.89 -7.77
C ALA A 33 -25.12 3.37 -8.97
N GLN A 34 -26.00 4.38 -8.78
CA GLN A 34 -26.97 4.87 -9.74
C GLN A 34 -27.94 3.79 -10.23
N LEU A 35 -28.30 2.85 -9.34
CA LEU A 35 -29.21 1.74 -9.61
C LEU A 35 -30.60 1.95 -8.98
N THR A 36 -30.87 3.10 -8.38
CA THR A 36 -32.12 3.38 -7.66
C THR A 36 -33.32 3.38 -8.61
N LEU A 37 -33.20 3.98 -9.79
CA LEU A 37 -34.29 3.98 -10.78
C LEU A 37 -34.54 2.58 -11.37
N PRO A 38 -33.53 1.84 -11.84
CA PRO A 38 -33.71 0.45 -12.27
C PRO A 38 -34.38 -0.42 -11.20
N LEU A 39 -33.97 -0.30 -9.94
CA LEU A 39 -34.57 -1.04 -8.82
C LEU A 39 -36.08 -0.77 -8.69
N GLY A 40 -36.47 0.50 -8.78
CA GLY A 40 -37.89 0.87 -8.71
C GLY A 40 -38.69 0.31 -9.88
N LEU A 41 -38.11 0.31 -11.08
CA LEU A 41 -38.79 -0.20 -12.28
C LEU A 41 -38.95 -1.73 -12.30
N THR A 42 -37.99 -2.47 -11.76
CA THR A 42 -38.00 -3.94 -11.81
C THR A 42 -38.67 -4.59 -10.60
N SER A 43 -38.66 -3.94 -9.43
CA SER A 43 -39.01 -4.59 -8.18
C SER A 43 -40.05 -3.84 -7.35
N ARG A 44 -40.76 -2.87 -7.95
CA ARG A 44 -41.66 -1.93 -7.24
C ARG A 44 -42.65 -2.62 -6.28
N GLU A 45 -43.23 -3.75 -6.68
CA GLU A 45 -44.23 -4.48 -5.91
C GLU A 45 -43.67 -5.17 -4.64
N HIS A 46 -42.35 -5.35 -4.60
CA HIS A 46 -41.65 -6.04 -3.49
C HIS A 46 -40.94 -5.08 -2.53
N LEU A 47 -41.06 -3.76 -2.78
CA LEU A 47 -40.42 -2.74 -1.95
C LEU A 47 -41.34 -2.33 -0.80
N PRO A 48 -40.79 -2.05 0.40
CA PRO A 48 -41.57 -1.37 1.47
C PRO A 48 -42.15 -0.06 0.96
N GLU A 49 -43.34 0.29 1.48
CA GLU A 49 -44.07 1.48 1.00
C GLU A 49 -43.26 2.77 1.03
N TRP A 50 -42.49 2.98 2.10
CA TRP A 50 -41.65 4.18 2.22
C TRP A 50 -40.47 4.20 1.22
N VAL A 51 -39.90 3.04 0.88
CA VAL A 51 -38.88 2.89 -0.14
C VAL A 51 -39.47 3.20 -1.52
N GLY A 52 -40.62 2.59 -1.79
CA GLY A 52 -41.32 2.81 -3.06
C GLY A 52 -41.68 4.29 -3.26
N ARG A 53 -42.27 4.95 -2.26
CA ARG A 53 -42.58 6.38 -2.34
C ARG A 53 -41.36 7.26 -2.61
N ARG A 54 -40.23 6.94 -1.99
CA ARG A 54 -38.97 7.66 -2.27
C ARG A 54 -38.52 7.47 -3.72
N ILE A 55 -38.57 6.25 -4.23
CA ILE A 55 -38.13 5.97 -5.62
C ILE A 55 -39.12 6.61 -6.63
N ASP A 56 -40.41 6.61 -6.36
CA ASP A 56 -41.41 7.29 -7.18
C ASP A 56 -41.14 8.80 -7.27
N GLN A 57 -40.74 9.41 -6.15
CA GLN A 57 -40.28 10.80 -6.13
C GLN A 57 -39.00 11.00 -6.96
N ASN A 58 -38.03 10.09 -6.87
CA ASN A 58 -36.81 10.14 -7.66
C ASN A 58 -37.10 10.00 -9.17
N LEU A 59 -38.05 9.14 -9.57
CA LEU A 59 -38.52 9.02 -10.96
C LEU A 59 -39.15 10.32 -11.46
N THR A 60 -40.00 10.94 -10.61
CA THR A 60 -40.63 12.24 -10.92
C THR A 60 -39.59 13.34 -11.10
N ASN A 61 -38.66 13.43 -10.17
CA ASN A 61 -37.54 14.40 -10.24
C ASN A 61 -36.68 14.17 -11.47
N ASN A 62 -36.37 12.91 -11.81
CA ASN A 62 -35.55 12.56 -12.96
C ASN A 62 -36.28 12.85 -14.29
N ALA A 63 -37.61 12.71 -14.36
CA ALA A 63 -38.38 13.11 -15.51
C ALA A 63 -38.35 14.63 -15.75
N GLU A 64 -38.39 15.43 -14.66
CA GLU A 64 -38.22 16.88 -14.77
C GLU A 64 -36.78 17.26 -15.18
N ARG A 65 -35.75 16.55 -14.64
CA ARG A 65 -34.37 16.72 -15.08
C ARG A 65 -34.20 16.45 -16.57
N TRP A 66 -34.85 15.37 -17.08
CA TRP A 66 -34.85 15.09 -18.54
C TRP A 66 -35.46 16.21 -19.34
N ARG A 67 -36.58 16.78 -18.90
CA ARG A 67 -37.22 17.92 -19.57
C ARG A 67 -36.26 19.12 -19.67
N ARG A 68 -35.55 19.45 -18.57
CA ARG A 68 -34.54 20.52 -18.54
C ARG A 68 -33.32 20.19 -19.40
N ALA A 69 -32.84 18.94 -19.36
CA ALA A 69 -31.73 18.48 -20.18
C ALA A 69 -32.05 18.63 -21.68
N LYS A 70 -33.29 18.28 -22.07
CA LYS A 70 -33.74 18.43 -23.46
C LYS A 70 -33.67 19.89 -23.94
N VAL A 71 -34.12 20.84 -23.14
CA VAL A 71 -34.04 22.25 -23.45
C VAL A 71 -32.60 22.77 -23.54
N ALA A 72 -31.76 22.39 -22.58
CA ALA A 72 -30.36 22.78 -22.58
C ALA A 72 -29.57 22.17 -23.76
N PHE A 73 -29.88 20.93 -24.13
CA PHE A 73 -29.25 20.27 -25.28
C PHE A 73 -29.68 20.96 -26.58
N GLN A 74 -30.97 21.30 -26.75
CA GLN A 74 -31.45 22.02 -27.92
C GLN A 74 -30.75 23.39 -28.12
N GLU A 75 -30.55 24.14 -27.03
CA GLU A 75 -29.81 25.40 -27.06
C GLU A 75 -28.35 25.20 -27.52
N ILE A 76 -27.63 24.23 -26.94
CA ILE A 76 -26.25 23.90 -27.30
C ILE A 76 -26.15 23.43 -28.75
N ALA A 77 -27.03 22.48 -29.14
CA ALA A 77 -27.04 21.91 -30.47
C ALA A 77 -27.34 22.98 -31.54
N ALA A 78 -28.29 23.90 -31.31
CA ALA A 78 -28.60 24.96 -32.19
C ALA A 78 -27.40 25.94 -32.38
N ALA A 79 -26.69 26.26 -31.29
CA ALA A 79 -25.52 27.10 -31.38
C ALA A 79 -24.37 26.43 -32.16
N PHE A 80 -24.11 25.16 -31.95
CA PHE A 80 -23.08 24.42 -32.69
C PHE A 80 -23.42 24.29 -34.17
N GLN A 81 -24.68 24.00 -34.49
CA GLN A 81 -25.16 23.88 -35.87
C GLN A 81 -25.09 25.25 -36.63
N ALA A 82 -25.40 26.35 -35.95
CA ALA A 82 -25.31 27.68 -36.53
C ALA A 82 -23.88 28.05 -36.98
N GLU A 83 -22.88 27.51 -36.25
CA GLU A 83 -21.46 27.71 -36.57
C GLU A 83 -20.88 26.58 -37.45
N GLY A 84 -21.73 25.66 -37.93
CA GLY A 84 -21.34 24.58 -38.81
C GLY A 84 -20.48 23.48 -38.11
N LEU A 85 -20.59 23.36 -36.80
CA LEU A 85 -19.91 22.32 -36.03
C LEU A 85 -20.71 21.03 -36.03
N GLU A 86 -20.09 19.96 -36.49
CA GLU A 86 -20.65 18.61 -36.40
C GLU A 86 -20.18 17.87 -35.15
N PHE A 87 -21.08 17.22 -34.46
CA PHE A 87 -20.76 16.42 -33.27
C PHE A 87 -21.64 15.20 -33.15
N VAL A 88 -21.19 14.24 -32.32
CA VAL A 88 -21.86 12.99 -32.02
C VAL A 88 -22.16 12.91 -30.53
N VAL A 89 -23.38 12.55 -30.15
CA VAL A 89 -23.77 12.29 -28.77
C VAL A 89 -23.35 10.85 -28.43
N LEU A 90 -22.41 10.70 -27.47
CA LEU A 90 -21.81 9.39 -27.15
C LEU A 90 -22.66 8.55 -26.20
N LYS A 91 -23.27 9.17 -25.19
CA LYS A 91 -23.96 8.51 -24.06
C LYS A 91 -25.24 9.29 -23.69
N GLY A 92 -25.78 9.01 -22.53
CA GLY A 92 -26.96 9.69 -22.06
C GLY A 92 -28.22 9.21 -22.79
N PHE A 93 -29.02 10.15 -23.27
CA PHE A 93 -30.25 9.85 -23.99
C PHE A 93 -30.01 9.13 -25.33
N SER A 94 -28.79 9.18 -25.90
CA SER A 94 -28.44 8.42 -27.10
C SER A 94 -28.45 6.90 -26.88
N HIS A 95 -28.42 6.44 -25.62
CA HIS A 95 -28.57 5.05 -25.26
C HIS A 95 -29.98 4.49 -25.47
N CYS A 96 -31.01 5.35 -25.61
CA CYS A 96 -32.38 4.95 -25.93
C CYS A 96 -32.51 4.68 -27.44
N PRO A 97 -33.18 3.57 -27.92
CA PRO A 97 -33.83 2.54 -27.12
C PRO A 97 -32.95 1.30 -26.86
N HIS A 98 -31.70 1.23 -27.32
CA HIS A 98 -30.90 0.02 -27.35
C HIS A 98 -30.41 -0.45 -25.95
N PHE A 99 -30.04 0.48 -25.09
CA PHE A 99 -29.56 0.19 -23.73
C PHE A 99 -30.66 0.38 -22.68
N ILE A 100 -31.55 1.33 -22.90
CA ILE A 100 -32.67 1.71 -22.03
C ILE A 100 -33.91 2.00 -22.87
N ASP A 101 -35.11 1.80 -22.30
CA ASP A 101 -36.37 2.05 -23.02
C ASP A 101 -36.74 3.53 -23.07
N ASP A 102 -36.50 4.23 -22.01
CA ASP A 102 -36.95 5.61 -21.81
C ASP A 102 -35.85 6.45 -21.15
N PRO A 103 -35.46 7.59 -21.71
CA PRO A 103 -34.41 8.46 -21.14
C PRO A 103 -34.78 8.99 -19.74
N ARG A 104 -36.07 9.03 -19.36
CA ARG A 104 -36.53 9.40 -18.01
C ARG A 104 -36.18 8.37 -16.95
N HIS A 105 -35.85 7.14 -17.35
CA HIS A 105 -35.45 6.06 -16.47
C HIS A 105 -33.93 5.99 -16.25
N ARG A 106 -33.19 6.89 -16.87
CA ARG A 106 -31.73 7.01 -16.72
C ARG A 106 -31.35 8.28 -15.99
N TRP A 107 -30.52 8.15 -14.97
CA TRP A 107 -29.90 9.33 -14.36
C TRP A 107 -28.84 9.90 -15.33
N GLN A 108 -28.91 11.22 -15.56
CA GLN A 108 -27.98 11.92 -16.44
C GLN A 108 -27.54 13.22 -15.78
N SER A 109 -26.21 13.46 -15.75
CA SER A 109 -25.59 14.66 -15.20
C SER A 109 -24.83 15.49 -16.23
N ASP A 110 -24.57 14.92 -17.43
CA ASP A 110 -23.66 15.45 -18.41
C ASP A 110 -24.15 15.17 -19.84
N PHE A 111 -23.61 15.95 -20.77
CA PHE A 111 -23.69 15.70 -22.19
C PHE A 111 -22.31 15.37 -22.72
N ASP A 112 -22.09 14.14 -23.13
CA ASP A 112 -20.86 13.67 -23.77
C ASP A 112 -20.95 13.91 -25.27
N LEU A 113 -20.26 14.93 -25.76
CA LEU A 113 -20.29 15.37 -27.15
C LEU A 113 -18.93 15.15 -27.80
N PHE A 114 -18.88 14.32 -28.84
CA PHE A 114 -17.65 13.98 -29.54
C PHE A 114 -17.50 14.80 -30.81
N PHE A 115 -16.34 15.46 -30.92
CA PHE A 115 -15.96 16.32 -32.03
C PHE A 115 -14.69 15.82 -32.70
N PRO A 116 -14.46 16.13 -33.97
CA PRO A 116 -13.13 16.13 -34.57
C PRO A 116 -12.16 16.99 -33.77
N GLU A 117 -10.89 16.56 -33.65
CA GLU A 117 -9.88 17.24 -32.83
C GLU A 117 -9.65 18.70 -33.23
N ASP A 118 -9.75 19.03 -34.53
CA ASP A 118 -9.63 20.37 -35.08
C ASP A 118 -10.81 21.29 -34.73
N GLN A 119 -11.95 20.76 -34.32
CA GLN A 119 -13.18 21.52 -34.03
C GLN A 119 -13.46 21.67 -32.53
N VAL A 120 -12.89 20.84 -31.68
CA VAL A 120 -13.24 20.78 -30.25
C VAL A 120 -12.95 22.08 -29.49
N LEU A 121 -11.91 22.83 -29.88
CA LEU A 121 -11.60 24.11 -29.22
C LEU A 121 -12.63 25.21 -29.63
N ARG A 122 -13.11 25.21 -30.87
CA ARG A 122 -14.21 26.10 -31.29
C ARG A 122 -15.50 25.76 -30.54
N ALA A 123 -15.78 24.48 -30.37
CA ALA A 123 -16.94 24.03 -29.59
C ALA A 123 -16.87 24.50 -28.13
N ARG A 124 -15.68 24.46 -27.51
CA ARG A 124 -15.44 25.00 -26.16
C ARG A 124 -15.74 26.49 -26.09
N ASP A 125 -15.19 27.26 -27.02
CA ASP A 125 -15.34 28.73 -27.01
C ASP A 125 -16.80 29.13 -27.22
N LEU A 126 -17.52 28.36 -28.03
CA LEU A 126 -18.95 28.55 -28.24
C LEU A 126 -19.79 28.13 -27.01
N ALA A 127 -19.47 27.03 -26.36
CA ALA A 127 -20.08 26.65 -25.07
C ALA A 127 -19.85 27.73 -24.01
N ALA A 128 -18.64 28.34 -23.99
CA ALA A 128 -18.34 29.45 -23.09
C ALA A 128 -19.21 30.68 -23.37
N SER A 129 -19.51 31.00 -24.63
CA SER A 129 -20.42 32.11 -25.00
C SER A 129 -21.86 31.84 -24.52
N LEU A 130 -22.26 30.59 -24.31
CA LEU A 130 -23.53 30.18 -23.73
C LEU A 130 -23.53 30.18 -22.18
N GLY A 131 -22.43 30.64 -21.56
CA GLY A 131 -22.28 30.72 -20.11
C GLY A 131 -21.79 29.44 -19.42
N TYR A 132 -21.22 28.48 -20.17
CA TYR A 132 -20.54 27.34 -19.61
C TYR A 132 -19.09 27.67 -19.27
N GLU A 133 -18.65 27.44 -18.05
CA GLU A 133 -17.29 27.69 -17.60
C GLU A 133 -16.57 26.38 -17.31
N PRO A 134 -15.27 26.22 -17.63
CA PRO A 134 -14.54 25.02 -17.30
C PRO A 134 -14.37 24.89 -15.78
N VAL A 135 -14.61 23.70 -15.28
CA VAL A 135 -14.32 23.37 -13.88
C VAL A 135 -12.82 23.35 -13.69
N SER A 136 -12.30 24.17 -12.77
CA SER A 136 -10.86 24.32 -12.51
C SER A 136 -10.22 23.01 -12.04
N GLY A 137 -8.99 22.74 -12.48
CA GLY A 137 -8.15 21.67 -11.94
C GLY A 137 -7.92 20.45 -12.83
N PHE A 138 -8.54 20.37 -14.01
CA PHE A 138 -8.34 19.27 -14.95
C PHE A 138 -7.35 19.59 -16.09
N GLU A 139 -6.74 20.75 -16.09
CA GLU A 139 -5.97 21.32 -17.21
C GLU A 139 -4.64 20.60 -17.53
N ARG A 140 -4.17 19.69 -16.66
CA ARG A 140 -2.84 19.07 -16.75
C ARG A 140 -2.82 17.55 -16.95
N HIS A 141 -3.97 16.92 -17.07
CA HIS A 141 -4.02 15.47 -17.30
C HIS A 141 -4.26 15.15 -18.78
N PRO A 142 -3.55 14.15 -19.35
CA PRO A 142 -3.95 13.61 -20.64
C PRO A 142 -5.34 12.97 -20.46
N ILE A 143 -6.32 13.48 -21.17
CA ILE A 143 -7.72 13.07 -21.13
C ILE A 143 -8.25 13.00 -22.55
N ASP A 144 -9.30 12.21 -22.73
CA ASP A 144 -10.01 12.04 -23.99
C ASP A 144 -11.01 13.18 -24.29
N HIS A 145 -11.20 14.08 -23.35
CA HIS A 145 -12.08 15.24 -23.44
C HIS A 145 -11.43 16.51 -22.85
N LEU A 146 -11.92 17.68 -23.22
CA LEU A 146 -11.57 18.94 -22.58
C LEU A 146 -12.09 18.99 -21.13
N PRO A 147 -11.59 19.92 -20.27
CA PRO A 147 -12.14 20.12 -18.94
C PRO A 147 -13.66 20.24 -18.96
N VAL A 148 -14.29 19.52 -18.05
CA VAL A 148 -15.76 19.53 -17.91
C VAL A 148 -16.26 20.94 -17.74
N MET A 149 -17.30 21.34 -18.46
CA MET A 149 -17.87 22.69 -18.42
C MET A 149 -19.25 22.66 -17.78
N ILE A 150 -19.52 23.60 -16.87
CA ILE A 150 -20.82 23.75 -16.21
C ILE A 150 -21.28 25.21 -16.28
N ARG A 151 -22.61 25.43 -16.32
CA ARG A 151 -23.16 26.77 -16.07
C ARG A 151 -23.05 27.08 -14.58
N LYS A 152 -22.44 28.20 -14.24
CA LYS A 152 -22.27 28.65 -12.86
C LYS A 152 -23.64 28.99 -12.24
N THR A 153 -23.96 28.35 -11.16
CA THR A 153 -25.18 28.53 -10.36
C THR A 153 -24.83 28.58 -8.89
N ASP A 154 -25.74 29.08 -8.06
CA ASP A 154 -25.61 29.03 -6.58
C ASP A 154 -25.88 27.64 -5.99
N TRP A 155 -26.05 26.61 -6.84
CA TRP A 155 -26.33 25.26 -6.41
C TRP A 155 -25.14 24.65 -5.67
N GLN A 156 -25.43 24.02 -4.54
CA GLN A 156 -24.46 23.27 -3.74
C GLN A 156 -24.92 21.83 -3.54
N TRP A 157 -23.97 20.90 -3.57
CA TRP A 157 -24.25 19.49 -3.33
C TRP A 157 -24.85 19.26 -1.94
N ARG A 158 -26.05 18.68 -1.89
CA ARG A 158 -26.81 18.38 -0.66
C ARG A 158 -26.95 16.89 -0.35
N GLY A 159 -26.24 16.02 -1.09
CA GLY A 159 -26.31 14.58 -0.91
C GLY A 159 -27.44 13.89 -1.67
N ASP A 160 -28.21 14.60 -2.48
CA ASP A 160 -29.30 14.07 -3.31
C ASP A 160 -28.89 14.01 -4.78
N PHE A 161 -28.76 12.79 -5.31
CA PHE A 161 -28.46 12.56 -6.71
C PHE A 161 -29.59 12.95 -7.67
N PHE A 162 -30.82 13.06 -7.16
CA PHE A 162 -32.00 13.37 -7.95
C PHE A 162 -32.51 14.80 -7.74
N ASP A 163 -31.64 15.66 -7.20
CA ASP A 163 -31.94 17.09 -7.07
C ASP A 163 -32.18 17.68 -8.47
N VAL A 164 -33.38 18.26 -8.64
CA VAL A 164 -33.84 18.83 -9.93
C VAL A 164 -32.99 20.02 -10.35
N ASP A 165 -32.42 20.75 -9.40
CA ASP A 165 -31.63 21.96 -9.64
C ASP A 165 -30.14 21.68 -9.86
N MET A 166 -29.71 20.41 -9.77
CA MET A 166 -28.31 20.05 -10.04
C MET A 166 -27.94 20.40 -11.51
N PRO A 167 -26.89 21.21 -11.71
CA PRO A 167 -26.51 21.67 -13.06
C PRO A 167 -26.07 20.49 -13.93
N LEU A 168 -26.35 20.61 -15.24
CA LEU A 168 -25.88 19.67 -16.25
C LEU A 168 -24.51 20.11 -16.76
N ALA A 169 -23.58 19.16 -16.79
CA ALA A 169 -22.26 19.37 -17.33
C ALA A 169 -22.21 19.13 -18.85
N VAL A 170 -21.21 19.68 -19.51
CA VAL A 170 -20.87 19.41 -20.91
C VAL A 170 -19.45 18.90 -20.97
N GLU A 171 -19.27 17.71 -21.54
CA GLU A 171 -17.97 17.10 -21.79
C GLU A 171 -17.71 17.06 -23.30
N LEU A 172 -16.69 17.80 -23.73
CA LEU A 172 -16.31 17.91 -25.14
C LEU A 172 -15.19 16.92 -25.42
N HIS A 173 -15.54 15.77 -25.95
CA HIS A 173 -14.64 14.69 -26.31
C HIS A 173 -14.00 14.95 -27.68
N PHE A 174 -12.72 14.62 -27.82
CA PHE A 174 -11.97 14.63 -29.08
C PHE A 174 -11.32 13.28 -29.37
N GLN A 175 -11.37 12.35 -28.43
CA GLN A 175 -10.94 10.97 -28.55
C GLN A 175 -11.91 10.04 -27.85
N LEU A 176 -12.07 8.82 -28.34
CA LEU A 176 -12.92 7.78 -27.72
C LEU A 176 -12.12 6.93 -26.69
N TRP A 177 -10.79 6.98 -26.77
CA TRP A 177 -9.89 6.25 -25.87
C TRP A 177 -8.62 7.04 -25.60
N ASP A 178 -8.19 7.11 -24.35
CA ASP A 178 -6.95 7.80 -23.93
C ASP A 178 -5.79 6.82 -23.84
N GLU A 179 -5.15 6.54 -24.98
CA GLU A 179 -3.99 5.63 -25.05
C GLU A 179 -2.79 6.13 -24.23
N ARG A 180 -2.60 7.44 -24.10
CA ARG A 180 -1.49 8.02 -23.33
C ARG A 180 -1.59 7.67 -21.85
N THR A 181 -2.80 7.69 -21.31
CA THR A 181 -3.05 7.35 -19.91
C THR A 181 -3.11 5.85 -19.68
N GLU A 182 -3.83 5.12 -20.54
CA GLU A 182 -4.02 3.68 -20.33
C GLU A 182 -2.81 2.85 -20.82
N ARG A 183 -1.93 3.42 -21.65
CA ARG A 183 -0.72 2.79 -22.23
C ARG A 183 -1.00 1.65 -23.21
N PHE A 184 -2.21 1.57 -23.71
CA PHE A 184 -2.63 0.71 -24.79
C PHE A 184 -3.89 1.28 -25.43
N GLY A 185 -4.21 0.86 -26.64
CA GLY A 185 -5.42 1.27 -27.33
C GLY A 185 -5.91 0.20 -28.29
N PRO A 186 -7.23 0.14 -28.57
CA PRO A 186 -7.79 -0.69 -29.62
C PRO A 186 -7.67 -0.02 -30.98
N ASP A 187 -7.57 -0.83 -32.04
CA ASP A 187 -7.66 -0.36 -33.43
C ASP A 187 -9.12 -0.13 -33.82
N GLY A 188 -9.35 0.66 -34.89
CA GLY A 188 -10.63 0.77 -35.59
C GLY A 188 -11.60 1.82 -35.04
N LEU A 189 -11.23 2.60 -34.01
CA LEU A 189 -12.05 3.69 -33.45
C LEU A 189 -12.19 4.88 -34.43
N ASP A 190 -11.24 5.05 -35.32
CA ASP A 190 -11.23 6.07 -36.38
C ASP A 190 -12.44 5.94 -37.33
N LYS A 191 -12.98 4.75 -37.50
CA LYS A 191 -14.10 4.46 -38.37
C LYS A 191 -15.47 4.83 -37.77
N PHE A 192 -15.56 5.05 -36.47
CA PHE A 192 -16.83 5.32 -35.77
C PHE A 192 -17.48 6.61 -36.24
N TRP A 193 -16.69 7.64 -36.51
CA TRP A 193 -17.18 8.91 -37.06
C TRP A 193 -17.88 8.76 -38.40
N ALA A 194 -17.36 7.92 -39.29
CA ALA A 194 -17.93 7.72 -40.62
C ALA A 194 -19.26 6.94 -40.59
N ARG A 195 -19.47 6.10 -39.56
CA ARG A 195 -20.71 5.27 -39.43
C ARG A 195 -21.78 5.93 -38.55
N ARG A 196 -21.57 7.18 -38.09
CA ARG A 196 -22.56 7.91 -37.29
C ARG A 196 -23.91 8.03 -37.98
N GLN A 197 -24.99 8.09 -37.21
CA GLN A 197 -26.36 8.13 -37.72
C GLN A 197 -27.15 9.26 -37.09
N ASN A 198 -28.02 9.88 -37.89
CA ASN A 198 -29.01 10.81 -37.39
C ASN A 198 -30.16 10.06 -36.75
N ARG A 199 -30.55 10.48 -35.55
CA ARG A 199 -31.59 9.88 -34.75
C ARG A 199 -32.59 10.93 -34.27
N GLU A 200 -33.80 10.46 -33.97
CA GLU A 200 -34.84 11.29 -33.36
C GLU A 200 -35.38 10.56 -32.11
N LEU A 201 -35.50 11.28 -31.01
CA LEU A 201 -36.02 10.77 -29.75
C LEU A 201 -36.84 11.87 -29.07
N ASP A 202 -38.11 11.64 -28.80
CA ASP A 202 -39.01 12.58 -28.13
C ASP A 202 -38.97 14.01 -28.72
N GLY A 203 -38.93 14.08 -30.07
CA GLY A 203 -38.84 15.37 -30.83
C GLY A 203 -37.44 16.01 -30.83
N LEU A 204 -36.43 15.35 -30.24
CA LEU A 204 -35.05 15.79 -30.21
C LEU A 204 -34.28 15.14 -31.35
N ARG A 205 -33.70 15.92 -32.27
CA ARG A 205 -32.87 15.42 -33.36
C ARG A 205 -31.39 15.56 -33.00
N PHE A 206 -30.62 14.48 -33.19
CA PHE A 206 -29.20 14.45 -32.87
C PHE A 206 -28.47 13.38 -33.69
N THR A 207 -27.16 13.52 -33.81
CA THR A 207 -26.29 12.52 -34.40
C THR A 207 -25.73 11.64 -33.28
N ALA A 208 -25.79 10.32 -33.45
CA ALA A 208 -25.23 9.34 -32.51
C ALA A 208 -24.36 8.32 -33.25
N LEU A 209 -23.60 7.54 -32.52
CA LEU A 209 -22.87 6.40 -33.06
C LEU A 209 -23.87 5.35 -33.58
N HIS A 210 -23.47 4.58 -34.60
CA HIS A 210 -24.19 3.36 -34.99
C HIS A 210 -24.33 2.43 -33.77
N PRO A 211 -25.42 1.66 -33.56
CA PRO A 211 -25.60 0.82 -32.38
C PRO A 211 -24.44 -0.12 -32.06
N VAL A 212 -23.80 -0.69 -33.09
CA VAL A 212 -22.61 -1.52 -32.94
C VAL A 212 -21.44 -0.75 -32.34
N ASP A 213 -21.14 0.45 -32.89
CA ASP A 213 -20.07 1.33 -32.39
C ASP A 213 -20.43 1.93 -31.03
N GLY A 214 -21.71 2.18 -30.77
CA GLY A 214 -22.24 2.59 -29.48
C GLY A 214 -22.02 1.55 -28.39
N LEU A 215 -22.17 0.26 -28.74
CA LEU A 215 -21.84 -0.87 -27.86
C LEU A 215 -20.36 -0.84 -27.50
N ALA A 216 -19.46 -0.70 -28.48
CA ALA A 216 -18.02 -0.60 -28.23
C ALA A 216 -17.67 0.60 -27.35
N ASN A 217 -18.22 1.76 -27.67
CA ASN A 217 -17.97 2.97 -26.87
C ASN A 217 -18.43 2.78 -25.41
N SER A 218 -19.60 2.18 -25.19
CA SER A 218 -20.11 1.87 -23.84
C SER A 218 -19.22 0.86 -23.11
N ALA A 219 -18.77 -0.19 -23.79
CA ALA A 219 -17.87 -1.20 -23.24
C ALA A 219 -16.48 -0.64 -22.89
N LEU A 220 -15.90 0.18 -23.76
CA LEU A 220 -14.61 0.84 -23.54
C LEU A 220 -14.71 1.88 -22.42
N HIS A 221 -15.79 2.65 -22.37
CA HIS A 221 -16.04 3.59 -21.28
C HIS A 221 -16.13 2.88 -19.92
N LEU A 222 -16.84 1.75 -19.86
CA LEU A 222 -16.89 0.90 -18.68
C LEU A 222 -15.51 0.39 -18.29
N LEU A 223 -14.74 -0.15 -19.25
CA LEU A 223 -13.39 -0.67 -19.03
C LEU A 223 -12.47 0.44 -18.49
N ARG A 224 -12.51 1.63 -19.06
CA ARG A 224 -11.73 2.79 -18.62
C ARG A 224 -12.02 3.14 -17.17
N HIS A 225 -13.29 3.25 -16.78
CA HIS A 225 -13.70 3.50 -15.40
C HIS A 225 -13.28 2.36 -14.47
N LEU A 226 -13.38 1.12 -14.92
CA LEU A 226 -12.88 -0.04 -14.19
C LEU A 226 -11.38 0.08 -13.91
N LEU A 227 -10.57 0.34 -14.96
CA LEU A 227 -9.11 0.48 -14.84
C LEU A 227 -8.69 1.66 -13.95
N ARG A 228 -9.52 2.70 -13.86
CA ARG A 228 -9.31 3.87 -13.00
C ARG A 228 -9.81 3.71 -11.57
N GLY A 229 -10.64 2.68 -11.31
CA GLY A 229 -11.18 2.36 -9.98
C GLY A 229 -12.37 3.23 -9.58
N ASP A 230 -13.10 3.77 -10.54
CA ASP A 230 -14.28 4.62 -10.36
C ASP A 230 -15.51 4.10 -11.13
N LEU A 231 -15.55 2.78 -11.35
CA LEU A 231 -16.63 2.10 -12.07
C LEU A 231 -17.99 2.32 -11.38
N ARG A 232 -18.95 2.82 -12.13
CA ARG A 232 -20.35 2.96 -11.70
C ARG A 232 -21.15 1.73 -12.14
N PRO A 233 -21.82 1.03 -11.21
CA PRO A 233 -22.61 -0.17 -11.55
C PRO A 233 -23.74 0.08 -12.54
N SER A 234 -24.28 1.29 -12.65
CA SER A 234 -25.27 1.65 -13.67
C SER A 234 -24.76 1.46 -15.09
N HIS A 235 -23.49 1.78 -15.37
CA HIS A 235 -22.92 1.55 -16.71
C HIS A 235 -22.85 0.05 -17.04
N VAL A 236 -22.59 -0.78 -16.05
CA VAL A 236 -22.60 -2.25 -16.21
C VAL A 236 -24.01 -2.75 -16.44
N TYR A 237 -25.01 -2.19 -15.75
CA TYR A 237 -26.42 -2.53 -15.94
C TYR A 237 -26.94 -2.15 -17.34
N GLU A 238 -26.62 -0.95 -17.83
CA GLU A 238 -26.96 -0.50 -19.18
C GLU A 238 -26.35 -1.43 -20.23
N LEU A 239 -25.06 -1.76 -20.09
CA LEU A 239 -24.39 -2.72 -21.00
C LEU A 239 -25.04 -4.10 -20.93
N ALA A 240 -25.36 -4.61 -19.74
CA ALA A 240 -26.06 -5.89 -19.57
C ALA A 240 -27.45 -5.89 -20.21
N SER A 241 -28.18 -4.76 -20.12
CA SER A 241 -29.48 -4.58 -20.77
C SER A 241 -29.35 -4.64 -22.29
N PHE A 242 -28.35 -3.97 -22.89
CA PHE A 242 -28.07 -4.04 -24.31
C PHE A 242 -27.80 -5.48 -24.78
N LEU A 243 -26.89 -6.17 -24.09
CA LEU A 243 -26.52 -7.55 -24.41
C LEU A 243 -27.70 -8.49 -24.32
N HIS A 244 -28.53 -8.35 -23.27
CA HIS A 244 -29.69 -9.19 -23.04
C HIS A 244 -30.76 -9.02 -24.14
N ARG A 245 -31.09 -7.76 -24.50
CA ARG A 245 -32.13 -7.41 -25.46
C ARG A 245 -31.75 -7.79 -26.89
N ASN A 246 -30.50 -7.59 -27.26
CA ASN A 246 -30.02 -7.80 -28.62
C ASN A 246 -29.30 -9.16 -28.75
N SER A 247 -29.47 -10.09 -27.80
CA SER A 247 -28.75 -11.37 -27.79
C SER A 247 -29.05 -12.23 -29.02
N GLU A 248 -30.23 -12.10 -29.64
CA GLU A 248 -30.70 -12.86 -30.78
C GLU A 248 -30.63 -12.08 -32.12
N ASP A 249 -30.16 -10.82 -32.11
CA ASP A 249 -30.00 -9.99 -33.31
C ASP A 249 -28.76 -10.38 -34.11
N ASN A 250 -28.92 -11.35 -34.99
CA ASN A 250 -27.83 -11.83 -35.84
C ASN A 250 -27.25 -10.73 -36.75
N CYS A 251 -28.06 -9.76 -37.17
CA CYS A 251 -27.62 -8.70 -38.05
C CYS A 251 -26.59 -7.78 -37.31
N LEU A 252 -26.92 -7.39 -36.09
CA LEU A 252 -26.04 -6.60 -35.21
C LEU A 252 -24.75 -7.36 -34.93
N TRP A 253 -24.80 -8.63 -34.58
CA TRP A 253 -23.62 -9.41 -34.19
C TRP A 253 -22.73 -9.79 -35.38
N ASN A 254 -23.27 -9.96 -36.58
CA ASN A 254 -22.50 -10.11 -37.81
C ASN A 254 -21.75 -8.80 -38.12
N ALA A 255 -22.44 -7.66 -38.04
CA ALA A 255 -21.77 -6.35 -38.22
C ALA A 255 -20.68 -6.12 -37.15
N TRP A 256 -20.89 -6.52 -35.90
CA TRP A 256 -19.89 -6.44 -34.82
C TRP A 256 -18.65 -7.29 -35.17
N LEU A 257 -18.80 -8.50 -35.67
CA LEU A 257 -17.67 -9.35 -36.10
C LEU A 257 -16.92 -8.77 -37.29
N GLU A 258 -17.60 -8.14 -38.21
CA GLU A 258 -17.04 -7.59 -39.45
C GLU A 258 -16.33 -6.25 -39.18
N TRP A 259 -16.92 -5.36 -38.36
CA TRP A 259 -16.45 -3.97 -38.21
C TRP A 259 -15.46 -3.81 -37.10
N HIS A 260 -15.52 -4.61 -36.05
CA HIS A 260 -14.62 -4.48 -34.91
C HIS A 260 -13.44 -5.45 -35.06
N PRO A 261 -12.20 -4.95 -35.09
CA PRO A 261 -11.01 -5.79 -35.11
C PRO A 261 -10.88 -6.59 -33.81
N GLU A 262 -10.11 -7.66 -33.85
CA GLU A 262 -9.94 -8.56 -32.69
C GLU A 262 -9.43 -7.83 -31.44
N SER A 263 -8.53 -6.86 -31.61
CA SER A 263 -8.00 -6.02 -30.51
C SER A 263 -9.13 -5.29 -29.77
N LEU A 264 -10.09 -4.70 -30.51
CA LEU A 264 -11.25 -4.02 -29.94
C LEU A 264 -12.19 -5.03 -29.26
N ARG A 265 -12.59 -6.11 -29.98
CA ARG A 265 -13.50 -7.14 -29.45
C ARG A 265 -13.00 -7.77 -28.15
N ARG A 266 -11.67 -7.92 -28.00
CA ARG A 266 -11.05 -8.44 -26.77
C ARG A 266 -11.27 -7.52 -25.59
N LEU A 267 -11.20 -6.22 -25.78
CA LEU A 267 -11.44 -5.23 -24.72
C LEU A 267 -12.93 -5.13 -24.37
N GLU A 268 -13.82 -5.16 -25.37
CA GLU A 268 -15.26 -5.22 -25.17
C GLU A 268 -15.67 -6.46 -24.37
N ALA A 269 -15.08 -7.63 -24.69
CA ALA A 269 -15.36 -8.89 -24.01
C ALA A 269 -15.07 -8.84 -22.50
N ILE A 270 -14.09 -8.07 -22.03
CA ILE A 270 -13.84 -7.87 -20.60
C ILE A 270 -15.05 -7.21 -19.92
N SER A 271 -15.59 -6.17 -20.53
CA SER A 271 -16.77 -5.46 -20.05
C SER A 271 -18.03 -6.34 -20.11
N PHE A 272 -18.18 -7.13 -21.17
CA PHE A 272 -19.27 -8.11 -21.32
C PHE A 272 -19.23 -9.18 -20.23
N ALA A 273 -18.04 -9.68 -19.88
CA ALA A 273 -17.86 -10.65 -18.81
C ALA A 273 -18.31 -10.10 -17.44
N ILE A 274 -18.06 -8.82 -17.17
CA ILE A 274 -18.52 -8.16 -15.94
C ILE A 274 -20.03 -7.98 -15.95
N ALA A 275 -20.61 -7.54 -17.07
CA ALA A 275 -22.04 -7.37 -17.24
C ALA A 275 -22.79 -8.69 -17.02
N GLN A 276 -22.31 -9.77 -17.62
CA GLN A 276 -22.88 -11.10 -17.44
C GLN A 276 -22.80 -11.59 -15.99
N ARG A 277 -21.65 -11.40 -15.33
CA ARG A 277 -21.44 -11.86 -13.94
C ARG A 277 -22.28 -11.11 -12.93
N TRP A 278 -22.48 -9.79 -13.13
CA TRP A 278 -23.23 -8.98 -12.19
C TRP A 278 -24.74 -9.08 -12.37
N PHE A 279 -25.21 -9.17 -13.62
CA PHE A 279 -26.62 -9.06 -13.93
C PHE A 279 -27.21 -10.26 -14.67
N GLY A 280 -26.43 -11.32 -14.94
CA GLY A 280 -26.94 -12.55 -15.53
C GLY A 280 -27.58 -12.36 -16.91
N CYS A 281 -27.10 -11.40 -17.71
CA CYS A 281 -27.66 -11.14 -19.04
C CYS A 281 -27.39 -12.28 -20.01
N ARG A 282 -28.31 -12.50 -20.94
CA ARG A 282 -28.09 -13.42 -22.08
C ARG A 282 -26.93 -12.91 -22.90
N MET A 283 -26.07 -13.82 -23.33
CA MET A 283 -24.90 -13.51 -24.12
C MET A 283 -25.05 -14.06 -25.52
N PRO A 284 -24.85 -13.25 -26.56
CA PRO A 284 -24.87 -13.75 -27.96
C PRO A 284 -23.73 -14.73 -28.19
N THR A 285 -23.91 -15.66 -29.13
CA THR A 285 -22.92 -16.70 -29.43
C THR A 285 -21.56 -16.11 -29.82
N ALA A 286 -21.54 -15.08 -30.65
CA ALA A 286 -20.29 -14.39 -31.05
C ALA A 286 -19.53 -13.78 -29.86
N ALA A 287 -20.24 -13.12 -28.95
CA ALA A 287 -19.65 -12.57 -27.75
C ALA A 287 -19.16 -13.65 -26.77
N SER A 288 -19.91 -14.75 -26.63
CA SER A 288 -19.50 -15.90 -25.79
C SER A 288 -18.21 -16.54 -26.30
N GLN A 289 -18.02 -16.72 -27.58
CA GLN A 289 -16.79 -17.22 -28.18
C GLN A 289 -15.61 -16.27 -27.88
N GLN A 290 -15.86 -14.97 -27.96
CA GLN A 290 -14.81 -13.97 -27.63
C GLN A 290 -14.43 -13.99 -26.15
N LEU A 291 -15.39 -14.26 -25.22
CA LEU A 291 -15.09 -14.42 -23.79
C LEU A 291 -14.19 -15.64 -23.53
N GLU A 292 -14.44 -16.75 -24.21
CA GLU A 292 -13.63 -17.97 -24.09
C GLU A 292 -12.19 -17.78 -24.59
N SER A 293 -11.98 -16.86 -25.53
CA SER A 293 -10.67 -16.52 -26.09
C SER A 293 -9.85 -15.54 -25.25
N LEU A 294 -10.39 -15.02 -24.12
CA LEU A 294 -9.69 -14.08 -23.27
C LEU A 294 -8.40 -14.67 -22.68
N PRO A 295 -7.31 -13.89 -22.58
CA PRO A 295 -6.06 -14.33 -21.98
C PRO A 295 -6.24 -14.89 -20.57
N SER A 296 -5.47 -15.91 -20.20
CA SER A 296 -5.58 -16.61 -18.92
C SER A 296 -5.38 -15.70 -17.69
N ASN A 297 -4.57 -14.66 -17.80
CA ASN A 297 -4.39 -13.65 -16.76
C ASN A 297 -5.64 -12.77 -16.58
N VAL A 298 -6.33 -12.40 -17.67
CA VAL A 298 -7.60 -11.66 -17.63
C VAL A 298 -8.70 -12.52 -17.05
N THR A 299 -8.82 -13.77 -17.51
CA THR A 299 -9.80 -14.75 -16.99
C THR A 299 -9.58 -15.01 -15.49
N ARG A 300 -8.31 -15.10 -15.06
CA ARG A 300 -7.95 -15.21 -13.65
C ARG A 300 -8.40 -13.98 -12.86
N TRP A 301 -8.19 -12.78 -13.38
CA TRP A 301 -8.63 -11.54 -12.73
C TRP A 301 -10.15 -11.52 -12.58
N LEU A 302 -10.88 -11.85 -13.64
CA LEU A 302 -12.33 -11.95 -13.62
C LEU A 302 -12.83 -12.96 -12.57
N ALA A 303 -12.13 -14.09 -12.41
CA ALA A 303 -12.49 -15.08 -11.39
C ALA A 303 -12.26 -14.60 -9.95
N MET A 304 -11.20 -13.80 -9.72
CA MET A 304 -10.79 -13.39 -8.38
C MET A 304 -11.39 -12.06 -7.92
N TYR A 305 -11.57 -11.11 -8.84
CA TYR A 305 -11.80 -9.70 -8.51
C TYR A 305 -12.98 -9.05 -9.25
N SER A 306 -13.75 -9.78 -10.04
CA SER A 306 -14.86 -9.18 -10.81
C SER A 306 -15.91 -8.44 -9.96
N TYR A 307 -16.08 -8.80 -8.68
CA TYR A 307 -16.98 -8.14 -7.73
C TYR A 307 -16.27 -7.10 -6.83
N SER A 308 -14.94 -6.99 -6.93
CA SER A 308 -14.16 -6.05 -6.12
C SER A 308 -14.54 -4.57 -6.34
N PRO A 309 -14.89 -4.10 -7.56
CA PRO A 309 -15.34 -2.73 -7.77
C PRO A 309 -16.60 -2.36 -6.97
N LEU A 310 -17.49 -3.31 -6.68
CA LEU A 310 -18.67 -3.08 -5.83
C LEU A 310 -18.27 -2.79 -4.38
N ALA A 311 -17.29 -3.52 -3.86
CA ALA A 311 -16.75 -3.25 -2.54
C ALA A 311 -16.02 -1.89 -2.49
N GLY A 312 -15.41 -1.48 -3.61
CA GLY A 312 -14.72 -0.21 -3.77
C GLY A 312 -15.59 1.03 -3.56
N ILE A 313 -16.92 0.91 -3.72
CA ILE A 313 -17.88 2.01 -3.49
C ILE A 313 -17.83 2.53 -2.04
N PHE A 314 -17.56 1.65 -1.06
CA PHE A 314 -17.50 2.00 0.36
C PHE A 314 -16.11 1.82 0.98
N HIS A 315 -15.33 0.90 0.43
CA HIS A 315 -14.02 0.53 0.97
C HIS A 315 -12.97 0.63 -0.12
N PRO A 316 -11.98 1.52 0.01
CA PRO A 316 -10.97 1.70 -1.01
C PRO A 316 -10.18 0.40 -1.22
N ASN A 317 -10.13 -0.04 -2.45
CA ASN A 317 -9.24 -1.10 -2.93
C ASN A 317 -8.63 -0.69 -4.26
N LYS A 318 -7.70 -1.45 -4.79
CA LYS A 318 -7.05 -1.20 -6.09
C LYS A 318 -6.86 -2.51 -6.85
N ASP A 319 -7.82 -3.41 -6.75
CA ASP A 319 -7.74 -4.74 -7.38
C ASP A 319 -7.77 -4.65 -8.92
N GLU A 320 -8.33 -3.58 -9.47
CA GLU A 320 -8.32 -3.25 -10.90
C GLU A 320 -6.91 -3.00 -11.45
N LEU A 321 -5.94 -2.67 -10.58
CA LEU A 321 -4.53 -2.54 -10.96
C LEU A 321 -3.99 -3.81 -11.60
N TRP A 322 -4.41 -4.99 -11.12
CA TRP A 322 -3.95 -6.27 -11.66
C TRP A 322 -4.55 -6.60 -13.03
N LEU A 323 -5.76 -6.13 -13.31
CA LEU A 323 -6.31 -6.17 -14.67
C LEU A 323 -5.49 -5.28 -15.59
N HIS A 324 -5.28 -4.02 -15.20
CA HIS A 324 -4.50 -3.07 -15.99
C HIS A 324 -3.08 -3.62 -16.28
N TRP A 325 -2.40 -4.12 -15.23
CA TRP A 325 -1.10 -4.79 -15.36
C TRP A 325 -1.11 -5.94 -16.38
N SER A 326 -2.22 -6.69 -16.43
CA SER A 326 -2.37 -7.85 -17.33
C SER A 326 -2.60 -7.49 -18.79
N LEU A 327 -3.09 -6.28 -19.05
CA LEU A 327 -3.35 -5.76 -20.39
C LEU A 327 -2.11 -5.08 -21.02
N LEU A 328 -1.05 -4.89 -20.24
CA LEU A 328 0.18 -4.24 -20.71
C LEU A 328 1.25 -5.27 -21.07
N ASP A 329 1.90 -5.10 -22.23
CA ASP A 329 2.98 -5.97 -22.68
C ASP A 329 4.34 -5.49 -22.17
N SER A 330 4.56 -4.18 -22.17
CA SER A 330 5.85 -3.56 -21.82
C SER A 330 6.07 -3.50 -20.30
N PRO A 331 7.21 -3.97 -19.77
CA PRO A 331 7.58 -3.79 -18.36
C PRO A 331 7.67 -2.31 -17.94
N HIS A 332 8.03 -1.44 -18.87
CA HIS A 332 8.11 0.01 -18.66
C HIS A 332 6.73 0.60 -18.39
N ASP A 333 5.72 0.25 -19.21
CA ASP A 333 4.36 0.73 -19.05
C ASP A 333 3.70 0.18 -17.79
N ARG A 334 3.97 -1.09 -17.46
CA ARG A 334 3.59 -1.71 -16.18
C ARG A 334 4.10 -0.90 -14.99
N LEU A 335 5.38 -0.50 -15.02
CA LEU A 335 5.97 0.28 -13.93
C LEU A 335 5.36 1.69 -13.86
N GLN A 336 5.10 2.33 -15.01
CA GLN A 336 4.47 3.65 -15.04
C GLN A 336 3.04 3.63 -14.49
N VAL A 337 2.23 2.64 -14.87
CA VAL A 337 0.89 2.45 -14.33
C VAL A 337 0.94 2.18 -12.83
N LEU A 338 1.83 1.30 -12.37
CA LEU A 338 2.03 1.02 -10.95
C LEU A 338 2.39 2.30 -10.18
N ARG A 339 3.36 3.06 -10.68
CA ARG A 339 3.77 4.34 -10.06
C ARG A 339 2.61 5.33 -9.98
N ARG A 340 1.85 5.52 -11.06
CA ARG A 340 0.71 6.44 -11.10
C ARG A 340 -0.41 6.03 -10.13
N ARG A 341 -0.65 4.73 -9.98
CA ARG A 341 -1.72 4.21 -9.11
C ARG A 341 -1.34 4.21 -7.62
N LEU A 342 -0.06 4.01 -7.29
CA LEU A 342 0.43 3.98 -5.91
C LEU A 342 0.90 5.35 -5.43
N LEU A 343 1.47 6.17 -6.32
CA LEU A 343 1.99 7.50 -6.03
C LEU A 343 1.30 8.51 -6.97
N PRO A 344 0.09 8.97 -6.66
CA PRO A 344 -0.61 9.94 -7.48
C PRO A 344 0.24 11.20 -7.65
N ALA A 345 0.54 11.55 -8.89
CA ALA A 345 1.45 12.64 -9.25
C ALA A 345 0.88 14.03 -8.93
N GLN A 346 -0.43 14.13 -8.76
CA GLN A 346 -1.12 15.40 -8.45
C GLN A 346 -2.30 15.12 -7.52
N LEU A 347 -2.42 15.94 -6.49
CA LEU A 347 -3.67 16.07 -5.73
C LEU A 347 -4.59 17.00 -6.55
N PRO A 348 -5.85 16.62 -6.81
CA PRO A 348 -6.77 17.52 -7.44
C PRO A 348 -6.85 18.81 -6.60
N PRO A 349 -6.84 20.00 -7.23
CA PRO A 349 -7.07 21.23 -6.51
C PRO A 349 -8.45 21.18 -5.86
N LEU A 350 -8.57 21.83 -4.71
CA LEU A 350 -9.88 22.04 -4.10
C LEU A 350 -10.67 22.95 -5.03
N VAL A 351 -11.80 22.49 -5.50
CA VAL A 351 -12.78 23.34 -6.16
C VAL A 351 -13.27 24.32 -5.09
N ASP A 352 -12.96 25.60 -5.25
CA ASP A 352 -13.45 26.76 -4.46
C ASP A 352 -12.85 27.06 -3.07
N SER A 353 -11.72 26.55 -2.62
CA SER A 353 -11.13 27.12 -1.39
C SER A 353 -9.80 27.84 -1.65
N SER A 354 -9.82 29.15 -1.49
CA SER A 354 -8.62 30.01 -1.45
C SER A 354 -7.88 29.95 -0.10
N GLN A 355 -8.33 29.12 0.86
CA GLN A 355 -7.79 29.09 2.22
C GLN A 355 -7.02 27.83 2.52
N ALA A 356 -5.73 27.99 2.87
CA ALA A 356 -4.85 26.90 3.33
C ALA A 356 -5.42 26.08 4.51
N ARG A 357 -6.37 26.64 5.27
CA ARG A 357 -7.01 25.99 6.42
C ARG A 357 -7.94 24.84 6.05
N GLU A 358 -8.53 24.85 4.86
CA GLU A 358 -9.41 23.77 4.35
C GLU A 358 -8.61 22.72 3.58
N TYR A 359 -7.44 23.09 3.05
CA TYR A 359 -6.57 22.18 2.31
C TYR A 359 -5.94 21.09 3.20
N LEU A 360 -5.57 21.43 4.43
CA LEU A 360 -4.95 20.49 5.37
C LEU A 360 -5.87 19.32 5.76
N PRO A 361 -7.15 19.52 6.15
CA PRO A 361 -8.08 18.42 6.42
C PRO A 361 -8.32 17.55 5.18
N TYR A 362 -8.43 18.16 4.01
CA TYR A 362 -8.59 17.44 2.74
C TYR A 362 -7.34 16.58 2.43
N LEU A 363 -6.14 17.15 2.55
CA LEU A 363 -4.88 16.42 2.38
C LEU A 363 -4.78 15.26 3.37
N ALA A 364 -5.11 15.51 4.65
CA ALA A 364 -5.10 14.48 5.69
C ALA A 364 -6.10 13.37 5.36
N SER A 365 -7.32 13.69 4.93
CA SER A 365 -8.31 12.70 4.53
C SER A 365 -7.86 11.84 3.35
N ARG A 366 -7.19 12.44 2.35
CA ARG A 366 -6.62 11.72 1.20
C ARG A 366 -5.45 10.82 1.60
N VAL A 367 -4.57 11.30 2.46
CA VAL A 367 -3.46 10.48 3.00
C VAL A 367 -4.01 9.30 3.80
N LEU A 368 -4.99 9.53 4.67
CA LEU A 368 -5.66 8.46 5.43
C LEU A 368 -6.39 7.47 4.52
N TYR A 369 -7.06 7.95 3.48
CA TYR A 369 -7.70 7.11 2.48
C TYR A 369 -6.70 6.18 1.78
N HIS A 370 -5.58 6.73 1.29
CA HIS A 370 -4.55 5.92 0.63
C HIS A 370 -3.79 5.02 1.61
N ALA A 371 -3.50 5.49 2.82
CA ALA A 371 -2.90 4.67 3.86
C ALA A 371 -3.81 3.51 4.28
N GLY A 372 -5.11 3.77 4.39
CA GLY A 372 -6.12 2.75 4.67
C GLY A 372 -6.25 1.70 3.55
N ALA A 373 -5.96 2.06 2.30
CA ALA A 373 -5.96 1.13 1.17
C ALA A 373 -4.69 0.25 1.09
N LEU A 374 -3.58 0.65 1.73
CA LEU A 374 -2.29 -0.06 1.64
C LEU A 374 -2.38 -1.55 2.05
N PRO A 375 -3.03 -1.94 3.15
CA PRO A 375 -3.17 -3.34 3.52
C PRO A 375 -3.93 -4.15 2.46
N SER A 376 -4.99 -3.59 1.87
CA SER A 376 -5.76 -4.25 0.81
C SER A 376 -4.95 -4.41 -0.47
N ILE A 377 -4.14 -3.41 -0.84
CA ILE A 377 -3.25 -3.47 -2.01
C ILE A 377 -2.18 -4.55 -1.83
N ILE A 378 -1.52 -4.60 -0.68
CA ILE A 378 -0.52 -5.63 -0.38
C ILE A 378 -1.15 -7.03 -0.42
N TRP A 379 -2.32 -7.18 0.19
CA TRP A 379 -3.05 -8.44 0.18
C TRP A 379 -3.47 -8.87 -1.23
N SER A 380 -3.98 -7.94 -2.02
CA SER A 380 -4.35 -8.15 -3.41
C SER A 380 -3.14 -8.55 -4.26
N ALA A 381 -1.99 -7.88 -4.09
CA ALA A 381 -0.74 -8.24 -4.75
C ALA A 381 -0.32 -9.69 -4.43
N LEU A 382 -0.34 -10.05 -3.16
CA LEU A 382 0.03 -11.40 -2.73
C LEU A 382 -0.91 -12.47 -3.32
N ARG A 383 -2.20 -12.19 -3.38
CA ARG A 383 -3.18 -13.04 -4.04
C ARG A 383 -2.91 -13.18 -5.53
N TRP A 384 -2.64 -12.07 -6.19
CA TRP A 384 -2.39 -12.04 -7.63
C TRP A 384 -1.14 -12.84 -8.02
N PHE A 385 -0.05 -12.69 -7.30
CA PHE A 385 1.19 -13.42 -7.57
C PHE A 385 1.18 -14.86 -7.01
N GLY A 386 0.07 -15.34 -6.50
CA GLY A 386 -0.06 -16.71 -5.98
C GLY A 386 0.66 -16.92 -4.63
N ALA A 387 1.14 -15.84 -4.01
CA ALA A 387 1.84 -15.87 -2.73
C ALA A 387 0.92 -15.58 -1.53
N ALA A 388 -0.40 -15.44 -1.74
CA ALA A 388 -1.33 -15.14 -0.67
C ALA A 388 -1.59 -16.40 0.18
N PRO A 389 -0.97 -16.50 1.36
CA PRO A 389 -1.30 -17.56 2.29
C PRO A 389 -2.58 -17.18 3.03
N ARG A 390 -3.38 -18.16 3.32
CA ARG A 390 -4.48 -17.98 4.28
C ARG A 390 -3.87 -17.95 5.70
N LEU A 391 -3.37 -16.79 6.11
CA LEU A 391 -2.94 -16.56 7.48
C LEU A 391 -4.18 -16.39 8.35
N GLY A 392 -4.28 -17.17 9.42
CA GLY A 392 -5.44 -17.18 10.30
C GLY A 392 -5.60 -15.88 11.09
N GLY A 393 -6.81 -15.60 11.60
CA GLY A 393 -7.08 -14.41 12.42
C GLY A 393 -6.19 -14.27 13.66
N GLN A 394 -5.70 -15.39 14.20
CA GLN A 394 -4.76 -15.42 15.33
C GLN A 394 -3.40 -14.80 14.95
N PHE A 395 -2.91 -15.08 13.74
CA PHE A 395 -1.68 -14.46 13.23
C PHE A 395 -1.85 -12.94 13.11
N TRP A 396 -2.95 -12.44 12.60
CA TRP A 396 -3.17 -11.00 12.43
C TRP A 396 -3.30 -10.26 13.76
N ARG A 397 -3.88 -10.89 14.79
CA ARG A 397 -3.90 -10.33 16.14
C ARG A 397 -2.48 -10.23 16.74
N PHE A 398 -1.68 -11.28 16.57
CA PHE A 398 -0.27 -11.24 16.96
C PHE A 398 0.52 -10.21 16.17
N TYR A 399 0.28 -10.11 14.86
CA TYR A 399 0.94 -9.15 13.98
C TYR A 399 0.64 -7.70 14.40
N THR A 400 -0.58 -7.39 14.81
CA THR A 400 -0.93 -6.07 15.37
C THR A 400 -0.17 -5.80 16.67
N ALA A 401 -0.06 -6.79 17.56
CA ALA A 401 0.74 -6.69 18.78
C ALA A 401 2.22 -6.46 18.46
N PHE A 402 2.77 -7.22 17.50
CA PHE A 402 4.13 -7.06 16.98
C PHE A 402 4.38 -5.64 16.46
N ALA A 403 3.47 -5.12 15.65
CA ALA A 403 3.63 -3.80 15.03
C ALA A 403 3.64 -2.69 16.11
N LEU A 404 2.68 -2.70 17.03
CA LEU A 404 2.59 -1.71 18.11
C LEU A 404 3.81 -1.76 19.05
N PHE A 405 4.21 -2.96 19.45
CA PHE A 405 5.36 -3.17 20.33
C PHE A 405 6.65 -2.62 19.72
N ASN A 406 6.94 -3.02 18.48
CA ASN A 406 8.16 -2.57 17.81
C ASN A 406 8.13 -1.08 17.48
N PHE A 407 6.98 -0.52 17.09
CA PHE A 407 6.87 0.91 16.83
C PHE A 407 7.17 1.75 18.07
N GLY A 408 6.62 1.37 19.24
CA GLY A 408 6.96 2.00 20.51
C GLY A 408 8.44 1.89 20.89
N LEU A 409 9.04 0.70 20.68
CA LEU A 409 10.47 0.49 20.91
C LEU A 409 11.36 1.32 19.97
N PHE A 410 11.03 1.45 18.68
CA PHE A 410 11.83 2.25 17.76
C PHE A 410 11.84 3.73 18.16
N ILE A 411 10.71 4.29 18.58
CA ILE A 411 10.63 5.66 19.11
C ILE A 411 11.54 5.77 20.35
N PHE A 412 11.46 4.81 21.26
CA PHE A 412 12.26 4.81 22.48
C PHE A 412 13.76 4.73 22.18
N PHE A 413 14.20 3.81 21.35
CA PHE A 413 15.61 3.63 21.02
C PHE A 413 16.20 4.83 20.25
N LEU A 414 15.44 5.45 19.36
CA LEU A 414 15.89 6.66 18.66
C LEU A 414 16.15 7.80 19.65
N LEU A 415 15.24 8.01 20.59
CA LEU A 415 15.24 9.20 21.44
C LEU A 415 16.02 9.02 22.74
N TYR A 416 16.18 7.81 23.26
CA TYR A 416 16.65 7.60 24.62
C TYR A 416 18.10 8.10 24.85
N ASN A 417 19.02 7.82 23.95
CA ASN A 417 20.38 8.33 24.06
C ASN A 417 20.44 9.87 23.94
N LEU A 418 19.61 10.44 23.06
CA LEU A 418 19.48 11.90 22.93
C LEU A 418 18.90 12.53 24.20
N TYR A 419 17.94 11.86 24.85
CA TYR A 419 17.41 12.27 26.15
C TYR A 419 18.48 12.27 27.25
N LEU A 420 19.30 11.22 27.29
CA LEU A 420 20.42 11.15 28.26
C LEU A 420 21.45 12.26 28.03
N LEU A 421 21.71 12.64 26.77
CA LEU A 421 22.56 13.82 26.48
C LEU A 421 21.94 15.11 27.01
N GLN A 422 20.63 15.30 26.93
CA GLN A 422 19.94 16.47 27.49
C GLN A 422 19.98 16.49 29.03
N LEU A 423 20.14 15.34 29.69
CA LEU A 423 20.39 15.24 31.13
C LEU A 423 21.84 15.49 31.51
N GLY A 424 22.74 15.74 30.54
CA GLY A 424 24.16 16.05 30.77
C GLY A 424 25.08 14.82 30.79
N PHE A 425 24.55 13.61 30.49
CA PHE A 425 25.42 12.42 30.39
C PHE A 425 26.23 12.46 29.08
N ARG A 426 27.39 11.82 29.10
CA ARG A 426 28.31 11.75 27.97
C ARG A 426 28.35 10.31 27.39
N GLU A 427 29.08 10.13 26.29
CA GLU A 427 29.19 8.89 25.55
C GLU A 427 29.66 7.68 26.39
N ASP A 428 30.54 7.94 27.38
CA ASP A 428 31.03 6.91 28.32
C ASP A 428 29.85 6.28 29.10
N PHE A 429 28.95 7.11 29.63
CA PHE A 429 27.76 6.61 30.33
C PHE A 429 26.76 5.93 29.38
N LEU A 430 26.55 6.50 28.19
CA LEU A 430 25.68 5.88 27.18
C LEU A 430 26.17 4.48 26.74
N GLY A 431 27.49 4.35 26.62
CA GLY A 431 28.12 3.06 26.37
C GLY A 431 27.87 2.05 27.50
N LEU A 432 27.98 2.47 28.76
CA LEU A 432 27.66 1.65 29.92
C LEU A 432 26.18 1.24 29.98
N VAL A 433 25.26 2.15 29.67
CA VAL A 433 23.83 1.87 29.61
C VAL A 433 23.52 0.82 28.54
N THR A 434 24.11 0.98 27.35
CA THR A 434 23.92 -0.01 26.25
C THR A 434 24.54 -1.36 26.61
N SER A 435 25.74 -1.34 27.18
CA SER A 435 26.43 -2.55 27.66
C SER A 435 25.62 -3.30 28.73
N SER A 436 25.11 -2.55 29.74
CA SER A 436 24.23 -3.09 30.78
C SER A 436 22.98 -3.75 30.21
N MET A 437 22.32 -3.06 29.28
CA MET A 437 21.12 -3.59 28.61
C MET A 437 21.44 -4.85 27.81
N THR A 438 22.53 -4.85 27.06
CA THR A 438 22.93 -5.99 26.24
C THR A 438 23.36 -7.18 27.10
N ALA A 439 24.08 -6.96 28.20
CA ALA A 439 24.43 -7.97 29.19
C ALA A 439 23.15 -8.55 29.85
N GLY A 440 22.19 -7.70 30.17
CA GLY A 440 20.86 -8.11 30.61
C GLY A 440 20.16 -9.00 29.60
N SER A 441 20.24 -8.67 28.28
CA SER A 441 19.64 -9.49 27.22
C SER A 441 20.29 -10.88 27.12
N VAL A 442 21.59 -10.98 27.29
CA VAL A 442 22.29 -12.28 27.36
C VAL A 442 21.77 -13.12 28.53
N ALA A 443 21.72 -12.56 29.74
CA ALA A 443 21.19 -13.25 30.92
C ALA A 443 19.69 -13.61 30.75
N GLY A 444 18.93 -12.67 30.21
CA GLY A 444 17.49 -12.79 29.96
C GLY A 444 17.13 -13.88 28.97
N SER A 445 17.98 -14.15 27.98
CA SER A 445 17.73 -15.20 26.98
C SER A 445 17.61 -16.60 27.61
N VAL A 446 18.40 -16.89 28.63
CA VAL A 446 18.34 -18.14 29.39
C VAL A 446 17.08 -18.16 30.28
N LEU A 447 16.82 -17.06 30.99
CA LEU A 447 15.64 -16.94 31.86
C LEU A 447 14.33 -17.01 31.08
N ALA A 448 14.26 -16.43 29.89
CA ALA A 448 13.11 -16.45 29.01
C ALA A 448 12.73 -17.91 28.62
N ALA A 449 13.73 -18.73 28.29
CA ALA A 449 13.49 -20.12 27.93
C ALA A 449 12.88 -20.94 29.11
N LEU A 450 13.25 -20.62 30.34
CA LEU A 450 12.67 -21.23 31.56
C LEU A 450 11.25 -20.70 31.83
N ALA A 451 11.05 -19.39 31.67
CA ALA A 451 9.76 -18.73 31.87
C ALA A 451 8.68 -19.23 30.88
N ILE A 452 9.05 -19.38 29.59
CA ILE A 452 8.16 -19.93 28.57
C ILE A 452 7.62 -21.31 28.97
N ARG A 453 8.48 -22.16 29.51
CA ARG A 453 8.09 -23.51 29.95
C ARG A 453 7.12 -23.50 31.12
N ARG A 454 7.29 -22.58 32.07
CA ARG A 454 6.49 -22.51 33.30
C ARG A 454 5.16 -21.77 33.10
N PHE A 455 5.14 -20.67 32.37
CA PHE A 455 4.00 -19.78 32.27
C PHE A 455 3.31 -19.81 30.90
N GLY A 456 3.88 -20.53 29.95
CA GLY A 456 3.42 -20.52 28.55
C GLY A 456 3.81 -19.26 27.78
N LEU A 457 3.79 -19.38 26.46
CA LEU A 457 4.34 -18.36 25.56
C LEU A 457 3.56 -17.04 25.57
N ARG A 458 2.21 -17.10 25.57
CA ARG A 458 1.33 -15.92 25.58
C ARG A 458 1.48 -15.10 26.87
N ASN A 459 1.38 -15.75 28.02
CA ASN A 459 1.42 -15.07 29.31
C ASN A 459 2.81 -14.47 29.56
N MET A 460 3.87 -15.17 29.18
CA MET A 460 5.23 -14.67 29.26
C MET A 460 5.42 -13.44 28.39
N LEU A 461 4.90 -13.43 27.14
CA LEU A 461 4.97 -12.24 26.28
C LEU A 461 4.14 -11.07 26.83
N ALA A 462 2.98 -11.31 27.42
CA ALA A 462 2.18 -10.25 28.04
C ALA A 462 2.93 -9.62 29.22
N VAL A 463 3.54 -10.43 30.09
CA VAL A 463 4.41 -9.96 31.19
C VAL A 463 5.62 -9.20 30.61
N CYS A 464 6.23 -9.71 29.53
CA CYS A 464 7.32 -9.03 28.83
C CYS A 464 6.91 -7.62 28.38
N PHE A 465 5.80 -7.49 27.67
CA PHE A 465 5.35 -6.19 27.13
C PHE A 465 5.04 -5.18 28.23
N VAL A 466 4.32 -5.60 29.28
CA VAL A 466 4.04 -4.75 30.44
C VAL A 466 5.34 -4.33 31.13
N SER A 467 6.25 -5.29 31.40
CA SER A 467 7.51 -5.01 32.10
C SER A 467 8.42 -4.10 31.26
N VAL A 468 8.49 -4.31 29.94
CA VAL A 468 9.26 -3.42 29.03
C VAL A 468 8.71 -2.00 29.11
N ALA A 469 7.38 -1.82 29.00
CA ALA A 469 6.74 -0.51 29.09
C ALA A 469 7.02 0.16 30.44
N CYS A 470 6.86 -0.56 31.56
CA CYS A 470 7.11 -0.02 32.89
C CYS A 470 8.59 0.35 33.12
N ILE A 471 9.53 -0.53 32.75
CA ILE A 471 10.97 -0.24 32.90
C ILE A 471 11.39 0.91 31.98
N ALA A 472 10.90 0.98 30.76
CA ALA A 472 11.17 2.08 29.86
C ALA A 472 10.60 3.41 30.39
N ALA A 473 9.40 3.41 30.95
CA ALA A 473 8.82 4.59 31.60
C ALA A 473 9.63 5.02 32.84
N LEU A 474 10.07 4.07 33.69
CA LEU A 474 10.95 4.37 34.83
C LEU A 474 12.27 4.98 34.35
N ARG A 475 12.86 4.51 33.26
CA ARG A 475 14.09 5.08 32.67
C ARG A 475 13.91 6.52 32.16
N ALA A 476 12.69 6.95 31.86
CA ALA A 476 12.38 8.33 31.48
C ALA A 476 12.23 9.26 32.68
N TRP A 477 12.02 8.73 33.91
CA TRP A 477 11.83 9.52 35.13
C TRP A 477 13.06 9.50 36.05
N VAL A 478 13.72 8.37 36.15
CA VAL A 478 14.86 8.16 37.04
C VAL A 478 16.11 8.84 36.44
N THR A 479 16.85 9.58 37.26
CA THR A 479 18.07 10.32 36.83
C THR A 479 19.37 9.79 37.44
N PRO A 480 19.39 9.13 38.63
CA PRO A 480 20.67 8.65 39.22
C PRO A 480 21.31 7.56 38.35
N ALA A 481 22.59 7.76 38.00
CA ALA A 481 23.34 6.91 37.10
C ALA A 481 23.33 5.40 37.49
N PRO A 482 23.52 4.97 38.75
CA PRO A 482 23.45 3.55 39.12
C PRO A 482 22.08 2.92 38.88
N ALA A 483 21.02 3.69 39.17
CA ALA A 483 19.65 3.23 38.96
C ALA A 483 19.32 3.07 37.46
N LEU A 484 19.80 3.97 36.59
CA LEU A 484 19.67 3.87 35.14
C LEU A 484 20.36 2.64 34.59
N LEU A 485 21.56 2.27 35.10
CA LEU A 485 22.28 1.06 34.71
C LEU A 485 21.54 -0.19 35.17
N ALA A 486 21.01 -0.22 36.39
CA ALA A 486 20.21 -1.35 36.90
C ALA A 486 18.92 -1.52 36.10
N LEU A 487 18.21 -0.43 35.78
CA LEU A 487 17.02 -0.43 34.94
C LEU A 487 17.34 -0.84 33.50
N ALA A 488 18.48 -0.45 32.93
CA ALA A 488 18.94 -0.89 31.63
C ALA A 488 19.18 -2.41 31.61
N PHE A 489 19.88 -2.93 32.62
CA PHE A 489 20.10 -4.38 32.77
C PHE A 489 18.77 -5.15 32.90
N ALA A 490 17.87 -4.71 33.77
CA ALA A 490 16.54 -5.30 33.92
C ALA A 490 15.72 -5.24 32.62
N GLY A 491 15.77 -4.10 31.90
CA GLY A 491 15.14 -3.92 30.60
C GLY A 491 15.67 -4.90 29.56
N GLY A 492 16.98 -5.14 29.55
CA GLY A 492 17.61 -6.16 28.71
C GLY A 492 17.09 -7.56 28.99
N ILE A 493 17.03 -7.96 30.27
CA ILE A 493 16.50 -9.28 30.68
C ILE A 493 15.09 -9.48 30.10
N VAL A 494 14.24 -8.49 30.24
CA VAL A 494 12.84 -8.61 29.83
C VAL A 494 12.70 -8.59 28.31
N THR A 495 13.44 -7.71 27.62
CA THR A 495 13.37 -7.58 26.15
C THR A 495 13.88 -8.85 25.45
N ALA A 496 14.82 -9.60 26.05
CA ALA A 496 15.30 -10.87 25.53
C ALA A 496 14.16 -11.89 25.34
N ALA A 497 13.16 -11.86 26.21
CA ALA A 497 11.99 -12.72 26.11
C ALA A 497 11.22 -12.53 24.80
N TRP A 498 11.11 -11.31 24.31
CA TRP A 498 10.53 -10.99 23.01
C TRP A 498 11.36 -11.61 21.86
N ALA A 499 12.65 -11.35 21.83
CA ALA A 499 13.54 -11.82 20.78
C ALA A 499 13.54 -13.36 20.64
N VAL A 500 13.57 -14.08 21.78
CA VAL A 500 13.54 -15.55 21.80
C VAL A 500 12.17 -16.13 21.39
N SER A 501 11.09 -15.39 21.64
CA SER A 501 9.72 -15.88 21.42
C SER A 501 9.19 -15.69 20.01
N LEU A 502 9.75 -14.77 19.23
CA LEU A 502 9.20 -14.38 17.93
C LEU A 502 9.06 -15.57 16.96
N SER A 503 10.12 -16.31 16.75
CA SER A 503 10.11 -17.47 15.85
C SER A 503 9.18 -18.60 16.31
N PRO A 504 9.17 -19.02 17.59
CA PRO A 504 8.20 -19.99 18.11
C PRO A 504 6.74 -19.56 17.94
N VAL A 505 6.42 -18.29 18.18
CA VAL A 505 5.05 -17.77 18.01
C VAL A 505 4.62 -17.86 16.55
N VAL A 506 5.45 -17.38 15.63
CA VAL A 506 5.15 -17.44 14.19
C VAL A 506 4.96 -18.89 13.76
N ALA A 507 5.81 -19.80 14.22
CA ALA A 507 5.71 -21.22 13.88
C ALA A 507 4.40 -21.86 14.39
N GLN A 508 3.91 -21.46 15.58
CA GLN A 508 2.64 -21.95 16.12
C GLN A 508 1.40 -21.37 15.42
N LEU A 509 1.47 -20.12 14.98
CA LEU A 509 0.34 -19.44 14.35
C LEU A 509 0.24 -19.67 12.84
N THR A 510 1.16 -20.47 12.27
CA THR A 510 1.27 -20.73 10.84
C THR A 510 1.47 -22.20 10.53
N THR A 511 1.03 -22.63 9.35
CA THR A 511 1.36 -23.94 8.79
C THR A 511 2.71 -23.91 8.09
N GLU A 512 3.32 -25.05 7.79
CA GLU A 512 4.60 -25.12 7.07
C GLU A 512 4.54 -24.39 5.73
N LYS A 513 3.42 -24.48 5.00
CA LYS A 513 3.20 -23.80 3.72
C LYS A 513 3.13 -22.27 3.84
N ASN A 514 2.61 -21.75 4.95
CA ASN A 514 2.37 -20.32 5.16
C ASN A 514 3.49 -19.62 5.93
N ARG A 515 4.33 -20.40 6.63
CA ARG A 515 5.38 -19.90 7.53
C ARG A 515 6.38 -18.97 6.84
N PRO A 516 6.90 -19.26 5.63
CA PRO A 516 7.83 -18.36 4.95
C PRO A 516 7.22 -16.97 4.70
N VAL A 517 5.94 -16.93 4.34
CA VAL A 517 5.26 -15.67 4.06
C VAL A 517 4.97 -14.89 5.34
N ALA A 518 4.60 -15.57 6.43
CA ALA A 518 4.43 -14.94 7.74
C ALA A 518 5.72 -14.26 8.21
N PHE A 519 6.86 -14.93 8.07
CA PHE A 519 8.17 -14.33 8.36
C PHE A 519 8.48 -13.16 7.45
N SER A 520 8.18 -13.24 6.15
CA SER A 520 8.36 -12.12 5.22
C SER A 520 7.55 -10.89 5.64
N PHE A 521 6.29 -11.08 6.08
CA PHE A 521 5.48 -9.99 6.64
C PHE A 521 6.13 -9.36 7.87
N ILE A 522 6.57 -10.18 8.82
CA ILE A 522 7.18 -9.70 10.06
C ILE A 522 8.46 -8.92 9.79
N PHE A 523 9.36 -9.43 8.94
CA PHE A 523 10.61 -8.75 8.61
C PHE A 523 10.38 -7.46 7.81
N SER A 524 9.51 -7.50 6.78
CA SER A 524 9.17 -6.30 6.01
C SER A 524 8.53 -5.22 6.87
N THR A 525 7.63 -5.61 7.78
CA THR A 525 7.01 -4.68 8.73
C THR A 525 8.02 -4.15 9.73
N GLY A 526 8.97 -4.95 10.19
CA GLY A 526 10.06 -4.49 11.06
C GLY A 526 10.82 -3.32 10.43
N ILE A 527 11.18 -3.43 9.15
CA ILE A 527 11.85 -2.36 8.41
C ILE A 527 10.94 -1.14 8.24
N PHE A 528 9.68 -1.36 7.83
CA PHE A 528 8.71 -0.28 7.65
C PHE A 528 8.40 0.48 8.96
N ILE A 529 8.30 -0.24 10.07
CA ILE A 529 8.15 0.34 11.42
C ILE A 529 9.40 1.16 11.79
N GLY A 530 10.59 0.72 11.41
CA GLY A 530 11.82 1.51 11.57
C GLY A 530 11.74 2.87 10.86
N VAL A 531 11.24 2.88 9.62
CA VAL A 531 11.00 4.11 8.85
C VAL A 531 10.00 5.02 9.55
N LEU A 532 8.82 4.48 9.92
CA LEU A 532 7.79 5.27 10.61
C LEU A 532 8.24 5.72 12.00
N GLY A 533 8.95 4.86 12.74
CA GLY A 533 9.48 5.15 14.07
C GLY A 533 10.53 6.25 14.06
N GLY A 534 11.39 6.27 13.04
CA GLY A 534 12.34 7.36 12.82
C GLY A 534 11.64 8.70 12.55
N LEU A 535 10.69 8.71 11.62
CA LEU A 535 9.93 9.92 11.28
C LEU A 535 9.08 10.42 12.44
N ALA A 536 8.35 9.54 13.12
CA ALA A 536 7.51 9.90 14.26
C ALA A 536 8.34 10.31 15.46
N GLY A 537 9.35 9.50 15.83
CA GLY A 537 10.23 9.77 16.96
C GLY A 537 10.97 11.10 16.82
N GLY A 538 11.49 11.40 15.63
CA GLY A 538 12.19 12.67 15.38
C GLY A 538 11.30 13.90 15.54
N ARG A 539 10.02 13.81 15.12
CA ARG A 539 9.07 14.95 15.15
C ARG A 539 8.29 15.09 16.47
N LEU A 540 8.19 14.01 17.24
CA LEU A 540 7.35 13.97 18.44
C LEU A 540 7.77 14.97 19.52
N PRO A 541 9.07 15.17 19.87
CA PRO A 541 9.47 16.21 20.82
C PRO A 541 9.06 17.61 20.37
N GLY A 542 9.29 17.97 19.11
CA GLY A 542 8.91 19.28 18.56
C GLY A 542 7.39 19.48 18.55
N LEU A 543 6.61 18.42 18.27
CA LEU A 543 5.15 18.46 18.33
C LEU A 543 4.65 18.75 19.76
N LEU A 544 5.19 18.05 20.76
CA LEU A 544 4.81 18.25 22.17
C LEU A 544 5.12 19.67 22.66
N THR A 545 6.25 20.24 22.22
CA THR A 545 6.58 21.65 22.51
C THR A 545 5.61 22.61 21.84
N ARG A 546 5.27 22.40 20.56
CA ARG A 546 4.30 23.24 19.82
C ARG A 546 2.89 23.20 20.41
N LEU A 547 2.50 22.06 20.96
CA LEU A 547 1.20 21.87 21.64
C LEU A 547 1.20 22.35 23.08
N HIS A 548 2.28 22.99 23.56
CA HIS A 548 2.48 23.43 24.95
C HIS A 548 2.30 22.31 26.00
N LEU A 549 2.56 21.05 25.61
CA LEU A 549 2.53 19.88 26.51
C LEU A 549 3.86 19.62 27.20
N ALA A 550 4.91 20.37 26.86
CA ALA A 550 6.23 20.29 27.46
C ALA A 550 6.78 21.72 27.66
N ALA A 551 7.23 22.03 28.89
CA ALA A 551 7.79 23.35 29.26
C ALA A 551 9.29 23.44 28.98
N SER A 552 9.97 22.29 28.82
CA SER A 552 11.41 22.22 28.56
C SER A 552 11.76 21.17 27.51
N VAL A 553 12.95 21.26 26.93
CA VAL A 553 13.45 20.26 25.97
C VAL A 553 13.49 18.87 26.62
N VAL A 554 13.94 18.76 27.87
CA VAL A 554 13.97 17.48 28.61
C VAL A 554 12.57 16.89 28.76
N GLU A 555 11.56 17.70 29.06
CA GLU A 555 10.17 17.25 29.17
C GLU A 555 9.60 16.82 27.82
N SER A 556 9.97 17.48 26.74
CA SER A 556 9.53 17.08 25.39
C SER A 556 10.07 15.69 25.01
N TYR A 557 11.33 15.41 25.30
CA TYR A 557 11.89 14.06 25.10
C TYR A 557 11.25 13.03 26.04
N ARG A 558 11.04 13.38 27.31
CA ARG A 558 10.36 12.51 28.29
C ARG A 558 8.93 12.16 27.82
N GLY A 559 8.17 13.15 27.39
CA GLY A 559 6.83 12.94 26.85
C GLY A 559 6.83 12.02 25.63
N ALA A 560 7.78 12.21 24.70
CA ALA A 560 7.92 11.37 23.52
C ALA A 560 8.30 9.92 23.88
N LEU A 561 9.17 9.70 24.85
CA LEU A 561 9.51 8.38 25.37
C LEU A 561 8.29 7.69 26.00
N LEU A 562 7.47 8.43 26.77
CA LEU A 562 6.24 7.90 27.38
C LEU A 562 5.18 7.52 26.32
N VAL A 563 5.07 8.26 25.23
CA VAL A 563 4.23 7.86 24.09
C VAL A 563 4.70 6.52 23.52
N GLY A 564 6.01 6.32 23.37
CA GLY A 564 6.58 5.03 22.99
C GLY A 564 6.20 3.90 23.96
N CYS A 565 6.30 4.17 25.27
CA CYS A 565 5.91 3.21 26.31
C CYS A 565 4.41 2.87 26.26
N LEU A 566 3.54 3.86 25.99
CA LEU A 566 2.11 3.66 25.84
C LEU A 566 1.79 2.74 24.65
N LEU A 567 2.48 2.92 23.52
CA LEU A 567 2.31 2.04 22.35
C LEU A 567 2.70 0.59 22.65
N VAL A 568 3.81 0.39 23.41
CA VAL A 568 4.22 -0.93 23.89
C VAL A 568 3.15 -1.53 24.80
N LEU A 569 2.55 -0.74 25.70
CA LEU A 569 1.49 -1.20 26.59
C LEU A 569 0.21 -1.55 25.82
N LEU A 570 -0.19 -0.75 24.83
CA LEU A 570 -1.33 -1.01 23.97
C LEU A 570 -1.19 -2.32 23.18
N ALA A 571 0.03 -2.75 22.88
CA ALA A 571 0.29 -4.03 22.23
C ALA A 571 -0.15 -5.25 23.05
N VAL A 572 -0.32 -5.10 24.35
CA VAL A 572 -0.81 -6.18 25.24
C VAL A 572 -2.23 -6.61 24.90
N TRP A 573 -3.09 -5.66 24.54
CA TRP A 573 -4.49 -5.93 24.28
C TRP A 573 -4.73 -6.89 23.09
N PRO A 574 -4.18 -6.69 21.88
CA PRO A 574 -4.30 -7.67 20.81
C PRO A 574 -3.57 -8.99 21.14
N LEU A 575 -2.46 -8.96 21.89
CA LEU A 575 -1.72 -10.16 22.31
C LEU A 575 -2.54 -11.08 23.20
N LEU A 576 -3.27 -10.54 24.18
CA LEU A 576 -4.12 -11.33 25.08
C LEU A 576 -5.25 -12.06 24.36
N ARG A 577 -5.63 -11.60 23.16
CA ARG A 577 -6.65 -12.24 22.32
C ARG A 577 -6.10 -13.36 21.43
N VAL A 578 -4.81 -13.63 21.49
CA VAL A 578 -4.17 -14.72 20.75
C VAL A 578 -4.20 -15.99 21.59
N THR A 579 -4.63 -17.09 20.98
CA THR A 579 -4.56 -18.43 21.59
C THR A 579 -3.26 -19.11 21.16
N MET A 580 -2.47 -19.55 22.13
CA MET A 580 -1.20 -20.24 21.91
C MET A 580 -1.17 -21.53 22.71
N THR A 581 -0.65 -22.60 22.11
CA THR A 581 -0.42 -23.90 22.77
C THR A 581 0.93 -23.91 23.47
N ALA A 582 1.08 -24.79 24.46
CA ALA A 582 2.37 -24.98 25.13
C ALA A 582 3.41 -25.54 24.13
N PRO A 583 4.65 -25.03 24.13
CA PRO A 583 5.69 -25.53 23.23
C PRO A 583 6.09 -26.97 23.61
N PRO A 584 6.48 -27.82 22.63
CA PRO A 584 6.95 -29.15 22.87
C PRO A 584 8.22 -29.15 23.72
N GLN A 585 8.35 -30.13 24.61
CA GLN A 585 9.54 -30.31 25.46
C GLN A 585 10.72 -30.82 24.61
N ILE A 586 11.75 -30.02 24.43
CA ILE A 586 13.00 -30.44 23.77
C ILE A 586 13.96 -30.98 24.86
N LYS A 587 14.41 -32.20 24.69
CA LYS A 587 15.47 -32.79 25.55
C LYS A 587 16.80 -32.05 25.25
N ARG A 588 17.50 -31.58 26.30
CA ARG A 588 18.82 -30.95 26.16
C ARG A 588 19.93 -31.97 26.39
N GLY A 589 20.86 -32.10 25.40
CA GLY A 589 22.20 -32.62 25.58
C GLY A 589 23.22 -31.49 25.69
N PHE A 590 24.39 -31.75 26.27
CA PHE A 590 25.52 -30.81 26.23
C PHE A 590 26.05 -30.68 24.80
N TYR A 591 26.03 -29.47 24.24
CA TYR A 591 26.44 -29.23 22.85
C TYR A 591 27.92 -28.88 22.77
N ARG A 592 28.67 -29.59 21.95
CA ARG A 592 30.04 -29.27 21.56
C ARG A 592 30.02 -28.78 20.10
N PRO A 593 30.37 -27.51 19.84
CA PRO A 593 30.35 -26.98 18.47
C PRO A 593 31.44 -27.63 17.62
N SER A 594 31.13 -27.94 16.39
CA SER A 594 32.07 -28.44 15.39
C SER A 594 33.20 -27.42 15.09
N PRO A 595 34.38 -27.85 14.63
CA PRO A 595 35.49 -26.91 14.29
C PRO A 595 35.10 -25.83 13.32
N LEU A 596 34.21 -26.09 12.37
CA LEU A 596 33.70 -25.11 11.44
C LEU A 596 32.86 -24.05 12.13
N VAL A 597 31.96 -24.44 13.04
CA VAL A 597 31.15 -23.53 13.83
C VAL A 597 32.05 -22.63 14.70
N ILE A 598 33.12 -23.20 15.28
CA ILE A 598 34.08 -22.40 16.06
C ILE A 598 34.76 -21.34 15.20
N ARG A 599 35.24 -21.69 13.98
CA ARG A 599 35.84 -20.74 13.05
C ARG A 599 34.88 -19.66 12.64
N PHE A 600 33.61 -20.03 12.35
CA PHE A 600 32.55 -19.10 12.05
C PHE A 600 32.32 -18.13 13.21
N LEU A 601 32.18 -18.63 14.44
CA LEU A 601 31.97 -17.79 15.64
C LEU A 601 33.14 -16.85 15.87
N ALA A 602 34.39 -17.26 15.63
CA ALA A 602 35.56 -16.38 15.74
C ALA A 602 35.49 -15.19 14.75
N ALA A 603 35.09 -15.45 13.49
CA ALA A 603 34.89 -14.40 12.51
C ALA A 603 33.74 -13.46 12.89
N ILE A 604 32.64 -14.00 13.45
CA ILE A 604 31.47 -13.23 13.92
C ILE A 604 31.82 -12.38 15.15
N VAL A 605 32.67 -12.85 16.06
CA VAL A 605 33.18 -12.01 17.17
C VAL A 605 33.87 -10.78 16.62
N ALA A 606 34.84 -10.95 15.73
CA ALA A 606 35.57 -9.83 15.14
C ALA A 606 34.62 -8.84 14.44
N TRP A 607 33.64 -9.35 13.68
CA TRP A 607 32.62 -8.53 13.03
C TRP A 607 31.80 -7.69 14.02
N ASN A 608 31.27 -8.34 15.07
CA ASN A 608 30.45 -7.66 16.08
C ASN A 608 31.26 -6.72 16.99
N LEU A 609 32.54 -6.98 17.20
CA LEU A 609 33.44 -6.01 17.83
C LEU A 609 33.57 -4.74 16.97
N GLY A 610 33.69 -4.86 15.64
CA GLY A 610 33.79 -3.71 14.75
C GLY A 610 32.51 -2.87 14.66
N VAL A 611 31.37 -3.48 14.34
CA VAL A 611 30.10 -2.76 14.21
C VAL A 611 29.53 -2.32 15.56
N GLY A 612 29.81 -3.04 16.62
CA GLY A 612 29.42 -2.71 17.99
C GLY A 612 30.04 -1.41 18.53
N VAL A 613 31.15 -0.95 17.96
CA VAL A 613 31.75 0.35 18.31
C VAL A 613 30.78 1.48 18.00
N PHE A 614 30.15 1.50 16.85
CA PHE A 614 29.42 2.65 16.35
C PHE A 614 27.89 2.54 16.50
N ASN A 615 27.33 1.35 16.33
CA ASN A 615 25.87 1.15 16.35
C ASN A 615 25.13 1.79 17.55
N PRO A 616 25.61 1.74 18.79
CA PRO A 616 24.94 2.39 19.93
C PRO A 616 24.98 3.90 19.91
N PHE A 617 25.86 4.50 19.13
CA PHE A 617 26.16 5.96 19.15
C PHE A 617 25.71 6.67 17.87
N LEU A 618 25.01 5.99 16.96
CA LEU A 618 24.59 6.54 15.67
C LEU A 618 23.82 7.87 15.79
N ASN A 619 22.81 7.92 16.64
CA ASN A 619 22.01 9.12 16.87
C ASN A 619 22.80 10.20 17.61
N VAL A 620 23.70 9.80 18.53
CA VAL A 620 24.56 10.71 19.28
C VAL A 620 25.58 11.38 18.35
N TYR A 621 26.20 10.64 17.43
CA TYR A 621 27.12 11.16 16.43
C TYR A 621 26.50 12.32 15.62
N PHE A 622 25.29 12.15 15.13
CA PHE A 622 24.58 13.20 14.39
C PHE A 622 24.17 14.38 15.28
N SER A 623 23.82 14.12 16.52
CA SER A 623 23.58 15.19 17.51
C SER A 623 24.85 16.01 17.78
N ARG A 624 26.06 15.40 17.79
CA ARG A 624 27.33 16.09 17.89
C ARG A 624 27.71 16.91 16.65
N LEU A 625 27.13 16.55 15.49
CA LEU A 625 27.20 17.38 14.28
C LEU A 625 26.12 18.47 14.22
N HIS A 626 25.46 18.74 15.35
CA HIS A 626 24.43 19.77 15.54
C HIS A 626 23.16 19.55 14.65
N LEU A 627 22.89 18.33 14.22
CA LEU A 627 21.62 18.05 13.54
C LEU A 627 20.47 18.07 14.54
N PRO A 628 19.35 18.74 14.21
CA PRO A 628 18.13 18.66 15.00
C PRO A 628 17.56 17.25 15.00
N VAL A 629 16.83 16.89 16.06
CA VAL A 629 16.27 15.53 16.22
C VAL A 629 15.33 15.12 15.08
N GLU A 630 14.65 16.06 14.46
CA GLU A 630 13.77 15.86 13.30
C GLU A 630 14.55 15.38 12.06
N GLU A 631 15.72 15.97 11.83
CA GLU A 631 16.62 15.59 10.74
C GLU A 631 17.29 14.24 11.01
N ILE A 632 17.69 14.00 12.27
CA ILE A 632 18.22 12.69 12.71
C ILE A 632 17.17 11.60 12.45
N GLY A 633 15.92 11.81 12.86
CA GLY A 633 14.82 10.88 12.61
C GLY A 633 14.57 10.63 11.10
N SER A 634 14.63 11.68 10.28
CA SER A 634 14.47 11.59 8.83
C SER A 634 15.64 10.83 8.17
N LEU A 635 16.87 11.05 8.64
CA LEU A 635 18.06 10.34 8.18
C LEU A 635 17.99 8.84 8.52
N PHE A 636 17.57 8.48 9.74
CA PHE A 636 17.37 7.09 10.13
C PHE A 636 16.29 6.41 9.28
N SER A 637 15.21 7.11 8.98
CA SER A 637 14.17 6.59 8.09
C SER A 637 14.67 6.35 6.68
N THR A 638 15.46 7.28 6.13
CA THR A 638 16.11 7.13 4.82
C THR A 638 17.07 5.94 4.81
N ALA A 639 17.88 5.79 5.88
CA ALA A 639 18.79 4.67 6.04
C ALA A 639 18.05 3.31 6.10
N HIS A 640 16.89 3.24 6.77
CA HIS A 640 16.07 2.02 6.81
C HIS A 640 15.48 1.66 5.43
N VAL A 641 15.06 2.65 4.64
CA VAL A 641 14.63 2.39 3.24
C VAL A 641 15.80 1.86 2.41
N ALA A 642 16.95 2.51 2.50
CA ALA A 642 18.15 2.08 1.80
C ALA A 642 18.61 0.68 2.24
N GLN A 643 18.56 0.37 3.52
CA GLN A 643 18.79 -0.95 4.10
C GLN A 643 17.86 -2.00 3.48
N ALA A 644 16.56 -1.71 3.37
CA ALA A 644 15.59 -2.63 2.78
C ALA A 644 15.96 -2.96 1.32
N CYS A 645 16.27 -1.94 0.53
CA CYS A 645 16.71 -2.12 -0.85
C CYS A 645 18.01 -2.94 -0.93
N ALA A 646 18.98 -2.66 -0.05
CA ALA A 646 20.25 -3.33 0.00
C ALA A 646 20.12 -4.82 0.35
N VAL A 647 19.32 -5.15 1.37
CA VAL A 647 19.06 -6.56 1.77
C VAL A 647 18.40 -7.34 0.64
N LEU A 648 17.49 -6.72 -0.12
CA LEU A 648 16.88 -7.35 -1.31
C LEU A 648 17.91 -7.60 -2.45
N MET A 649 18.94 -6.79 -2.53
CA MET A 649 20.02 -6.96 -3.51
C MET A 649 21.10 -7.97 -3.05
N ALA A 650 21.18 -8.30 -1.77
CA ALA A 650 22.19 -9.21 -1.22
C ALA A 650 22.27 -10.56 -1.97
N PRO A 651 21.16 -11.25 -2.33
CA PRO A 651 21.23 -12.50 -3.08
C PRO A 651 21.87 -12.36 -4.46
N ILE A 652 21.75 -11.20 -5.11
CA ILE A 652 22.37 -10.93 -6.42
C ILE A 652 23.89 -10.87 -6.26
N VAL A 653 24.36 -10.15 -5.24
CA VAL A 653 25.79 -10.04 -4.90
C VAL A 653 26.37 -11.41 -4.53
N LEU A 654 25.67 -12.16 -3.68
CA LEU A 654 26.09 -13.49 -3.22
C LEU A 654 26.14 -14.50 -4.37
N ARG A 655 25.20 -14.46 -5.33
CA ARG A 655 25.23 -15.32 -6.53
C ARG A 655 26.38 -14.97 -7.46
N ARG A 656 26.67 -13.66 -7.65
CA ARG A 656 27.70 -13.21 -8.61
C ARG A 656 29.13 -13.44 -8.10
N PHE A 657 29.38 -13.22 -6.81
CA PHE A 657 30.72 -13.26 -6.22
C PHE A 657 30.98 -14.52 -5.37
N GLY A 658 29.98 -15.35 -5.14
CA GLY A 658 30.00 -16.46 -4.19
C GLY A 658 29.79 -16.01 -2.74
N LEU A 659 29.36 -16.96 -1.90
CA LEU A 659 28.90 -16.67 -0.53
C LEU A 659 30.00 -16.01 0.33
N THR A 660 31.17 -16.63 0.42
CA THR A 660 32.26 -16.17 1.28
C THR A 660 32.87 -14.84 0.78
N ARG A 661 33.08 -14.72 -0.54
CA ARG A 661 33.60 -13.48 -1.14
C ARG A 661 32.58 -12.34 -1.09
N GLY A 662 31.32 -12.65 -1.30
CA GLY A 662 30.21 -11.67 -1.21
C GLY A 662 30.10 -11.09 0.19
N VAL A 663 30.05 -11.93 1.23
CA VAL A 663 29.98 -11.48 2.63
C VAL A 663 31.20 -10.65 3.01
N SER A 664 32.44 -11.16 2.75
CA SER A 664 33.64 -10.39 3.07
C SER A 664 33.76 -9.08 2.31
N GLY A 665 33.29 -9.03 1.05
CA GLY A 665 33.23 -7.79 0.26
C GLY A 665 32.28 -6.75 0.87
N MET A 666 31.11 -7.16 1.34
CA MET A 666 30.15 -6.28 2.02
C MET A 666 30.66 -5.80 3.39
N GLN A 667 31.37 -6.67 4.14
CA GLN A 667 32.05 -6.29 5.39
C GLN A 667 33.14 -5.26 5.13
N PHE A 668 33.91 -5.41 4.04
CA PHE A 668 34.93 -4.45 3.64
C PHE A 668 34.31 -3.10 3.21
N ALA A 669 33.19 -3.12 2.51
CA ALA A 669 32.43 -1.91 2.17
C ALA A 669 31.95 -1.18 3.44
N THR A 670 31.57 -1.91 4.48
CA THR A 670 31.23 -1.33 5.79
C THR A 670 32.43 -0.63 6.42
N ALA A 671 33.63 -1.22 6.34
CA ALA A 671 34.86 -0.59 6.80
C ALA A 671 35.16 0.73 6.06
N ILE A 672 35.00 0.74 4.73
CA ILE A 672 35.12 1.96 3.92
C ILE A 672 34.11 3.04 4.34
N ALA A 673 32.87 2.66 4.59
CA ALA A 673 31.85 3.60 5.02
C ALA A 673 32.15 4.19 6.41
N LEU A 674 32.74 3.42 7.34
CA LEU A 674 33.22 3.91 8.64
C LEU A 674 34.38 4.91 8.48
N LEU A 675 35.30 4.67 7.53
CA LEU A 675 36.33 5.65 7.18
C LEU A 675 35.71 6.92 6.58
N GLY A 676 34.68 6.80 5.76
CA GLY A 676 33.91 7.94 5.26
C GLY A 676 33.28 8.75 6.38
N LEU A 677 32.72 8.09 7.40
CA LEU A 677 32.19 8.75 8.60
C LEU A 677 33.26 9.43 9.43
N SER A 678 34.49 8.85 9.54
CA SER A 678 35.58 9.40 10.28
C SER A 678 36.15 10.70 9.67
N THR A 679 36.00 10.83 8.35
CA THR A 679 36.55 11.98 7.58
C THR A 679 35.44 12.95 7.14
N ALA A 680 34.20 12.74 7.56
CA ALA A 680 33.08 13.57 7.15
C ALA A 680 33.20 15.01 7.65
N GLY A 681 33.31 15.98 6.74
CA GLY A 681 33.44 17.41 7.04
C GLY A 681 32.12 18.13 7.35
N GLY A 682 30.97 17.43 7.33
CA GLY A 682 29.65 18.01 7.59
C GLY A 682 28.50 17.02 7.53
N PRO A 683 27.27 17.49 7.87
CA PRO A 683 26.12 16.60 8.01
C PRO A 683 25.75 15.81 6.76
N ILE A 684 25.89 16.39 5.57
CA ILE A 684 25.53 15.74 4.31
C ILE A 684 26.50 14.59 4.00
N SER A 685 27.81 14.82 4.09
CA SER A 685 28.82 13.78 3.87
C SER A 685 28.72 12.66 4.90
N ALA A 686 28.48 13.01 6.16
CA ALA A 686 28.21 12.06 7.22
C ALA A 686 26.94 11.24 6.97
N GLY A 687 25.85 11.87 6.50
CA GLY A 687 24.60 11.21 6.16
C GLY A 687 24.75 10.21 5.02
N LEU A 688 25.46 10.57 3.95
CA LEU A 688 25.74 9.66 2.84
C LEU A 688 26.60 8.47 3.28
N ALA A 689 27.65 8.71 4.06
CA ALA A 689 28.49 7.65 4.60
C ALA A 689 27.71 6.73 5.56
N PHE A 690 26.80 7.28 6.37
CA PHE A 690 25.91 6.52 7.25
C PHE A 690 24.94 5.61 6.47
N VAL A 691 24.31 6.12 5.41
CA VAL A 691 23.45 5.30 4.54
C VAL A 691 24.28 4.16 3.94
N GLY A 692 25.48 4.44 3.42
CA GLY A 692 26.39 3.41 2.89
C GLY A 692 26.79 2.38 3.97
N TYR A 693 27.07 2.83 5.19
CA TYR A 693 27.36 1.98 6.35
C TYR A 693 26.20 1.04 6.66
N THR A 694 24.99 1.59 6.78
CA THR A 694 23.80 0.80 7.10
C THR A 694 23.49 -0.21 6.00
N MET A 695 23.57 0.20 4.73
CA MET A 695 23.36 -0.69 3.58
C MET A 695 24.34 -1.87 3.60
N SER A 696 25.63 -1.59 3.66
CA SER A 696 26.67 -2.62 3.56
C SER A 696 26.66 -3.56 4.78
N GLN A 697 26.47 -3.02 5.99
CA GLN A 697 26.37 -3.80 7.22
C GLN A 697 25.23 -4.83 7.14
N TYR A 698 24.00 -4.40 6.84
CA TYR A 698 22.84 -5.27 6.86
C TYR A 698 22.78 -6.22 5.65
N MET A 699 23.44 -5.91 4.54
CA MET A 699 23.61 -6.85 3.42
C MET A 699 24.43 -8.09 3.80
N THR A 700 25.27 -8.03 4.83
CA THR A 700 26.09 -9.18 5.27
C THR A 700 25.25 -10.25 5.96
N GLU A 701 24.17 -9.87 6.66
CA GLU A 701 23.42 -10.77 7.54
C GLU A 701 22.82 -11.98 6.83
N PRO A 702 22.10 -11.84 5.69
CA PRO A 702 21.57 -13.00 4.98
C PRO A 702 22.68 -13.98 4.56
N GLY A 703 23.84 -13.47 4.15
CA GLY A 703 24.98 -14.29 3.77
C GLY A 703 25.60 -15.05 4.94
N MET A 704 25.74 -14.40 6.09
CA MET A 704 26.28 -15.04 7.30
C MET A 704 25.32 -16.14 7.83
N PHE A 705 24.01 -15.86 7.86
CA PHE A 705 23.02 -16.87 8.26
C PHE A 705 22.97 -18.03 7.27
N THR A 706 23.01 -17.77 5.98
CA THR A 706 23.07 -18.82 4.94
C THR A 706 24.31 -19.69 5.13
N PHE A 707 25.48 -19.06 5.32
CA PHE A 707 26.72 -19.80 5.55
C PHE A 707 26.62 -20.75 6.76
N LEU A 708 26.10 -20.26 7.88
CA LEU A 708 25.94 -21.06 9.08
C LEU A 708 24.96 -22.21 8.86
N MET A 709 23.82 -21.97 8.21
CA MET A 709 22.79 -22.99 8.00
C MET A 709 23.20 -24.06 6.97
N ASP A 710 23.90 -23.68 5.92
CA ASP A 710 24.32 -24.61 4.89
C ASP A 710 25.48 -25.52 5.33
N ASN A 711 26.36 -25.00 6.20
CA ASN A 711 27.57 -25.69 6.57
C ASN A 711 27.52 -26.34 7.98
N ALA A 712 26.57 -25.96 8.83
CA ALA A 712 26.36 -26.64 10.11
C ALA A 712 25.56 -27.94 9.92
N PRO A 713 25.96 -29.06 10.57
CA PRO A 713 25.18 -30.27 10.58
C PRO A 713 23.73 -30.02 11.01
N ALA A 714 22.77 -30.73 10.43
CA ALA A 714 21.35 -30.48 10.67
C ALA A 714 20.98 -30.54 12.17
N GLU A 715 21.60 -31.42 12.92
CA GLU A 715 21.43 -31.58 14.36
C GLU A 715 22.01 -30.42 15.18
N GLU A 716 23.02 -29.73 14.65
CA GLU A 716 23.73 -28.65 15.31
C GLU A 716 23.14 -27.26 15.01
N ARG A 717 22.36 -27.08 13.95
CA ARG A 717 21.88 -25.76 13.45
C ARG A 717 21.23 -24.90 14.52
N SER A 718 20.37 -25.50 15.34
CA SER A 718 19.68 -24.79 16.43
C SER A 718 20.65 -24.29 17.51
N ASN A 719 21.59 -25.15 17.91
CA ASN A 719 22.59 -24.83 18.94
C ASN A 719 23.62 -23.83 18.42
N ALA A 720 24.04 -23.96 17.14
CA ALA A 720 24.94 -23.03 16.48
C ALA A 720 24.32 -21.62 16.36
N SER A 721 23.01 -21.53 16.06
CA SER A 721 22.28 -20.27 16.05
C SER A 721 22.20 -19.63 17.44
N ALA A 722 21.96 -20.44 18.48
CA ALA A 722 21.93 -19.93 19.87
C ALA A 722 23.30 -19.43 20.32
N LEU A 723 24.39 -20.13 19.96
CA LEU A 723 25.76 -19.68 20.23
C LEU A 723 26.10 -18.41 19.44
N ASN A 724 25.69 -18.32 18.17
CA ASN A 724 25.87 -17.12 17.36
C ASN A 724 25.21 -15.90 18.04
N PHE A 725 23.97 -16.05 18.51
CA PHE A 725 23.26 -15.01 19.26
C PHE A 725 24.04 -14.59 20.53
N LEU A 726 24.42 -15.57 21.35
CA LEU A 726 25.16 -15.32 22.59
C LEU A 726 26.46 -14.56 22.34
N VAL A 727 27.25 -15.00 21.38
CA VAL A 727 28.54 -14.42 21.01
C VAL A 727 28.38 -13.01 20.46
N THR A 728 27.38 -12.80 19.57
CA THR A 728 27.06 -11.49 19.00
C THR A 728 26.78 -10.46 20.10
N PHE A 729 25.83 -10.76 20.99
CA PHE A 729 25.43 -9.82 22.03
C PHE A 729 26.52 -9.63 23.10
N THR A 730 27.31 -10.66 23.42
CA THR A 730 28.45 -10.52 24.33
C THR A 730 29.53 -9.61 23.74
N ALA A 731 29.87 -9.79 22.47
CA ALA A 731 30.84 -8.91 21.77
C ALA A 731 30.34 -7.46 21.74
N GLN A 732 29.09 -7.23 21.39
CA GLN A 732 28.49 -5.89 21.35
C GLN A 732 28.44 -5.24 22.74
N ALA A 733 28.13 -5.98 23.81
CA ALA A 733 28.13 -5.46 25.17
C ALA A 733 29.51 -4.95 25.60
N ILE A 734 30.55 -5.76 25.37
CA ILE A 734 31.92 -5.39 25.69
C ILE A 734 32.32 -4.15 24.88
N THR A 735 32.05 -4.16 23.60
CA THR A 735 32.48 -3.09 22.70
C THR A 735 31.78 -1.77 23.00
N ALA A 736 30.48 -1.76 23.31
CA ALA A 736 29.73 -0.55 23.62
C ALA A 736 30.33 0.20 24.86
N ALA A 737 30.69 -0.54 25.90
CA ALA A 737 31.32 0.07 27.10
C ALA A 737 32.69 0.70 26.79
N ILE A 738 33.53 -0.03 26.02
CA ILE A 738 34.84 0.45 25.62
C ILE A 738 34.73 1.67 24.68
N ALA A 739 33.88 1.53 23.65
CA ALA A 739 33.71 2.55 22.63
C ALA A 739 33.20 3.89 23.23
N GLY A 740 32.23 3.84 24.15
CA GLY A 740 31.75 5.05 24.83
C GLY A 740 32.87 5.84 25.52
N ARG A 741 33.73 5.13 26.23
CA ARG A 741 34.89 5.74 26.88
C ARG A 741 35.90 6.30 25.86
N MET A 742 36.16 5.56 24.78
CA MET A 742 37.05 6.01 23.72
C MET A 742 36.49 7.24 22.99
N PHE A 743 35.20 7.31 22.69
CA PHE A 743 34.57 8.48 22.10
C PHE A 743 34.70 9.71 23.01
N THR A 744 34.54 9.56 24.32
CA THR A 744 34.69 10.65 25.28
C THR A 744 36.14 11.17 25.36
N GLN A 745 37.13 10.28 25.24
CA GLN A 745 38.56 10.64 25.38
C GLN A 745 39.18 11.10 24.06
N PHE A 746 38.89 10.45 22.95
CA PHE A 746 39.60 10.67 21.68
C PHE A 746 38.71 11.30 20.61
N GLY A 747 37.39 11.44 20.83
CA GLY A 747 36.43 11.87 19.82
C GLY A 747 36.07 10.80 18.82
N TYR A 748 35.21 11.14 17.89
CA TYR A 748 34.68 10.18 16.90
C TYR A 748 35.68 9.74 15.83
N PRO A 749 36.47 10.62 15.16
CA PRO A 749 37.26 10.22 14.00
C PRO A 749 38.25 9.09 14.29
N PRO A 750 39.16 9.11 15.28
CA PRO A 750 40.13 8.04 15.48
C PRO A 750 39.49 6.73 15.94
N VAL A 751 38.37 6.80 16.67
CA VAL A 751 37.64 5.60 17.12
C VAL A 751 36.95 4.94 15.96
N LEU A 752 36.38 5.70 15.02
CA LEU A 752 35.78 5.16 13.77
C LEU A 752 36.82 4.54 12.84
N VAL A 753 38.05 5.09 12.77
CA VAL A 753 39.15 4.46 12.06
C VAL A 753 39.49 3.11 12.68
N GLY A 754 39.56 3.03 14.01
CA GLY A 754 39.78 1.78 14.75
C GLY A 754 38.66 0.74 14.43
N ALA A 755 37.39 1.17 14.44
CA ALA A 755 36.27 0.34 14.09
C ALA A 755 36.36 -0.17 12.63
N ALA A 756 36.76 0.69 11.69
CA ALA A 756 36.96 0.32 10.29
C ALA A 756 38.06 -0.75 10.14
N LEU A 757 39.17 -0.61 10.85
CA LEU A 757 40.25 -1.61 10.85
C LEU A 757 39.77 -2.96 11.40
N ILE A 758 38.98 -2.96 12.48
CA ILE A 758 38.39 -4.19 13.04
C ILE A 758 37.42 -4.82 12.04
N CYS A 759 36.56 -4.04 11.37
CA CYS A 759 35.66 -4.56 10.31
C CYS A 759 36.45 -5.12 9.11
N ALA A 760 37.53 -4.48 8.69
CA ALA A 760 38.38 -4.98 7.63
C ALA A 760 39.10 -6.30 8.03
N LEU A 761 39.55 -6.40 9.27
CA LEU A 761 40.10 -7.63 9.83
C LEU A 761 39.04 -8.74 9.89
N ALA A 762 37.82 -8.43 10.31
CA ALA A 762 36.70 -9.36 10.30
C ALA A 762 36.42 -9.89 8.89
N ALA A 763 36.42 -9.02 7.87
CA ALA A 763 36.28 -9.41 6.47
C ALA A 763 37.37 -10.38 6.00
N LEU A 764 38.61 -10.13 6.41
CA LEU A 764 39.74 -10.99 6.12
C LEU A 764 39.60 -12.33 6.83
N LEU A 765 39.28 -12.35 8.13
CA LEU A 765 39.07 -13.55 8.91
C LEU A 765 37.92 -14.40 8.33
N PHE A 766 36.81 -13.77 7.97
CA PHE A 766 35.70 -14.46 7.32
C PHE A 766 36.14 -15.16 6.03
N ARG A 767 36.95 -14.46 5.21
CA ARG A 767 37.46 -15.00 3.96
C ARG A 767 38.49 -16.13 4.18
N VAL A 768 39.39 -16.01 5.14
CA VAL A 768 40.48 -16.96 5.35
C VAL A 768 40.01 -18.19 6.11
N LEU A 769 39.27 -18.01 7.22
CA LEU A 769 38.83 -19.12 8.07
C LEU A 769 37.70 -19.96 7.48
N LEU A 770 36.91 -19.37 6.58
CA LEU A 770 35.71 -19.95 6.02
C LEU A 770 35.80 -20.15 4.49
N ALA A 771 37.00 -20.07 3.91
CA ALA A 771 37.24 -20.46 2.52
C ALA A 771 36.87 -21.96 2.38
N THR A 772 35.78 -22.25 1.69
CA THR A 772 35.49 -23.62 1.26
C THR A 772 36.50 -24.02 0.19
N PRO A 773 37.13 -25.20 0.27
CA PRO A 773 37.94 -25.69 -0.82
C PRO A 773 37.07 -25.73 -2.09
N THR A 774 37.56 -25.15 -3.18
CA THR A 774 36.88 -25.25 -4.46
C THR A 774 36.75 -26.75 -4.80
N PRO A 775 35.56 -27.28 -5.08
CA PRO A 775 35.45 -28.67 -5.53
C PRO A 775 36.31 -28.80 -6.79
N PRO A 776 37.03 -29.93 -6.95
CA PRO A 776 37.80 -30.17 -8.17
C PRO A 776 36.87 -30.06 -9.37
N ALA A 777 37.34 -29.36 -10.43
CA ALA A 777 36.61 -29.24 -11.68
C ALA A 777 36.17 -30.66 -12.13
N PRO A 778 34.91 -30.84 -12.57
CA PRO A 778 34.53 -32.13 -13.13
C PRO A 778 35.45 -32.46 -14.27
N PRO A 779 35.89 -33.73 -14.42
CA PRO A 779 36.73 -34.13 -15.55
C PRO A 779 35.97 -33.77 -16.82
N ASN A 780 36.70 -33.09 -17.74
CA ASN A 780 36.15 -32.75 -19.05
C ASN A 780 35.59 -34.02 -19.73
N PRO A 781 34.40 -33.94 -20.35
CA PRO A 781 33.79 -35.07 -21.03
C PRO A 781 34.61 -35.55 -22.23
#